data_1bd65627f1dd0fc3d87a0cecd3f74aed
#
_entry.id   1bd65627f1dd0fc3d87a0cecd3f74aed
#
_cell.length_a   1.000
_cell.length_b   1.000
_cell.length_c   1.000
_cell.angle_alpha   90.00
_cell.angle_beta   90.00
_cell.angle_gamma   90.00
#
_symmetry.space_group_name_H-M   'P 1'
#
loop_
_entity.id
_entity.type
_entity.pdbx_description
1 polymer ?
#
loop_
_entity_poly.entity_id
_entity_poly.type
_entity_poly.pdbx_seq_one_letter_code
_entity_poly.pdbx_strand_id
1 'polypeptide(L)'
;MIGFLYGQTEYNILKSAMRLEDYVNKAKLYGYKSLSITDHNMYGHYKFYNLCLKNGIKPLIGVELYYKSFDDKKDKIIVYALNDTGYMEILKLSSIDKLEGKIFSLEELSKFENVIFISTFESEWYRTNDLNVLYDKYKMLKHFGIGLSFAGQSLLSQSNLLYEFATKNNIKIYPISPTLYDTLEDFDAYEALCLIASEKPMSYFDFHLKNLRDLEDEYFMHEEVFKNYEELVTESSVTIFKVKKSLPKFNTGLNTSSAEYLQSLCQKGLERRYSYSHVADLKKYKERMNYELSVIHSMGYDDYFLIVWDYVRYAKKAGIMVGPGRGSAAGSLVAYCLGITNVDPLRYNLLFERFLNPERVTMPDIDMDFPDNKREDVINYVKSKYGDYRVCTISAFGTFQVKSSIRDIGRALKIKSQDIDIITKLAAKASDFDTFLSDYRENKEIYKLLTVAKKIENLPRTITTHAAGIIISDDDLTNNVPLQKGSTDLYQSQLDSHDLADLGLLKMDFLGITNLAIIDSICSSIPNLNNITIQNIPLDNEHTYELLRKGDTDGIFQLESEGIKKVLVKLKPTSFNDLVAVLALYRPGPMDNIDEFILRKHGKSFSYLHPDLEPILKETYGIIVYQEQIMQICVRFAKMSLAEADILRRAVSKKDKQLLTKNREKFVGGAVKNGYEKKVADDIYDYIVKFANYGFNKSHSVAYSIISYHMAYFKANYFALFMAKYLNSVLGNVSVIENKLMYSRRRGINVLPPNINVSCEYFVTKGNDLIYPLTGIQQIGFQIAKQIIAERENGSFKSLNDFKERLPQINKNVIEALIYSGAFDSFNVTKKMMLSQSDPLESIFSNELKSELKNISGELSADELRLGERKYLGFNIQYDLFKNMEYLQKQYNAIPFSKRAINYNSRIIVEFLNIKEIKTKKGDYMALGIAFDGKTSLKLVIFPNAYMKIKKMLKTDELYLTTGRLVKSSVTNEYEYQLDDILEKIRWKNELYGCLKKS
;
A
#
# COMPACT_ATOMS: atom_id res chain seq x y z
N MET A 1 20.31 -44.20 5.83
CA MET A 1 19.30 -43.16 5.50
C MET A 1 20.03 -42.01 4.79
N ILE A 2 19.49 -41.46 3.73
CA ILE A 2 20.10 -40.33 3.01
C ILE A 2 19.04 -39.23 2.75
N GLY A 3 19.46 -38.00 2.54
CA GLY A 3 18.65 -36.86 2.12
C GLY A 3 19.54 -35.73 1.62
N PHE A 4 18.95 -34.71 1.07
CA PHE A 4 19.67 -33.53 0.60
C PHE A 4 20.08 -32.62 1.74
N LEU A 5 21.29 -32.09 1.67
CA LEU A 5 21.81 -31.07 2.57
C LEU A 5 22.00 -29.70 1.87
N TYR A 6 21.26 -29.40 0.81
CA TYR A 6 21.30 -28.10 0.14
C TYR A 6 19.93 -27.73 -0.41
N GLY A 7 18.91 -27.82 0.46
CA GLY A 7 17.54 -27.45 0.09
C GLY A 7 17.39 -25.94 -0.06
N GLN A 8 17.08 -25.48 -1.27
CA GLN A 8 16.80 -24.07 -1.56
C GLN A 8 15.36 -23.91 -2.06
N THR A 9 14.66 -22.92 -1.51
CA THR A 9 13.24 -22.71 -1.75
C THR A 9 12.97 -21.39 -2.52
N GLU A 10 11.71 -21.18 -2.87
CA GLU A 10 11.23 -19.92 -3.46
C GLU A 10 11.60 -18.67 -2.67
N TYR A 11 11.93 -18.82 -1.39
CA TYR A 11 12.40 -17.71 -0.55
C TYR A 11 13.86 -17.33 -0.82
N ASN A 12 14.60 -18.13 -1.57
CA ASN A 12 15.84 -17.68 -2.21
C ASN A 12 15.47 -16.93 -3.51
N ILE A 13 14.95 -15.72 -3.34
CA ILE A 13 14.22 -14.94 -4.33
C ILE A 13 15.01 -14.80 -5.63
N LEU A 14 14.37 -15.14 -6.76
CA LEU A 14 14.91 -15.18 -8.12
C LEU A 14 16.04 -16.21 -8.34
N LYS A 15 16.32 -17.08 -7.35
CA LYS A 15 17.38 -18.09 -7.42
C LYS A 15 16.88 -19.53 -7.34
N SER A 16 15.64 -19.73 -6.92
CA SER A 16 14.99 -21.04 -6.87
C SER A 16 13.52 -20.92 -7.27
N ALA A 17 13.03 -21.88 -8.04
CA ALA A 17 11.62 -22.06 -8.38
C ALA A 17 10.93 -23.12 -7.51
N MET A 18 11.65 -23.74 -6.55
CA MET A 18 11.14 -24.76 -5.66
C MET A 18 10.16 -24.17 -4.65
N ARG A 19 8.88 -24.49 -4.77
CA ARG A 19 7.87 -24.07 -3.79
C ARG A 19 8.02 -24.84 -2.49
N LEU A 20 7.99 -24.14 -1.38
CA LEU A 20 8.19 -24.71 -0.06
C LEU A 20 7.19 -25.82 0.29
N GLU A 21 5.92 -25.62 -0.05
CA GLU A 21 4.87 -26.62 0.18
C GLU A 21 5.09 -27.88 -0.68
N ASP A 22 5.42 -27.69 -1.97
CA ASP A 22 5.68 -28.81 -2.90
C ASP A 22 6.93 -29.57 -2.49
N TYR A 23 7.97 -28.87 -2.05
CA TYR A 23 9.21 -29.45 -1.53
C TYR A 23 8.94 -30.43 -0.37
N VAL A 24 8.21 -29.99 0.64
CA VAL A 24 7.90 -30.80 1.83
C VAL A 24 6.92 -31.95 1.48
N ASN A 25 5.87 -31.65 0.68
CA ASN A 25 4.87 -32.67 0.32
C ASN A 25 5.46 -33.78 -0.57
N LYS A 26 6.30 -33.43 -1.55
CA LYS A 26 7.00 -34.42 -2.38
C LYS A 26 8.06 -35.19 -1.62
N ALA A 27 8.83 -34.53 -0.75
CA ALA A 27 9.77 -35.24 0.12
C ALA A 27 9.08 -36.32 0.95
N LYS A 28 7.86 -36.04 1.47
CA LYS A 28 7.04 -37.04 2.14
C LYS A 28 6.64 -38.18 1.21
N LEU A 29 6.18 -37.87 -0.02
CA LEU A 29 5.80 -38.84 -1.02
C LEU A 29 6.98 -39.77 -1.40
N TYR A 30 8.17 -39.18 -1.53
CA TYR A 30 9.40 -39.91 -1.84
C TYR A 30 9.99 -40.68 -0.63
N GLY A 31 9.37 -40.56 0.55
CA GLY A 31 9.74 -41.30 1.74
C GLY A 31 10.86 -40.69 2.59
N TYR A 32 11.22 -39.43 2.35
CA TYR A 32 12.23 -38.72 3.14
C TYR A 32 11.83 -38.65 4.63
N LYS A 33 12.76 -39.00 5.51
CA LYS A 33 12.58 -38.93 6.97
C LYS A 33 13.10 -37.61 7.58
N SER A 34 14.01 -36.97 6.87
CA SER A 34 14.57 -35.66 7.22
C SER A 34 14.70 -34.84 5.95
N LEU A 35 14.60 -33.52 6.08
CA LEU A 35 14.69 -32.60 4.98
C LEU A 35 15.40 -31.34 5.44
N SER A 36 16.14 -30.67 4.55
CA SER A 36 16.94 -29.49 4.88
C SER A 36 16.43 -28.24 4.20
N ILE A 37 16.70 -27.08 4.81
CA ILE A 37 16.58 -25.77 4.21
C ILE A 37 17.87 -24.99 4.40
N THR A 38 18.36 -24.34 3.34
CA THR A 38 19.62 -23.57 3.33
C THR A 38 19.52 -22.35 2.39
N ASP A 39 18.39 -21.69 2.34
CA ASP A 39 18.28 -20.44 1.62
C ASP A 39 19.33 -19.44 2.13
N HIS A 40 19.77 -18.52 1.28
CA HIS A 40 20.71 -17.44 1.65
C HIS A 40 20.08 -16.36 2.57
N ASN A 41 18.96 -16.67 3.16
CA ASN A 41 18.17 -15.86 4.10
C ASN A 41 17.28 -16.78 4.93
N MET A 42 16.58 -16.23 5.89
CA MET A 42 15.71 -17.03 6.76
C MET A 42 14.21 -16.78 6.55
N TYR A 43 13.79 -16.31 5.39
CA TYR A 43 12.40 -15.94 5.11
C TYR A 43 11.41 -17.12 5.20
N GLY A 44 11.83 -18.30 4.75
CA GLY A 44 11.00 -19.51 4.71
C GLY A 44 11.21 -20.48 5.88
N HIS A 45 12.21 -20.28 6.74
CA HIS A 45 12.69 -21.28 7.70
C HIS A 45 11.64 -21.67 8.75
N TYR A 46 10.90 -20.70 9.29
CA TYR A 46 9.83 -20.97 10.26
C TYR A 46 8.67 -21.75 9.64
N LYS A 47 8.27 -21.39 8.43
CA LYS A 47 7.23 -22.11 7.68
C LYS A 47 7.68 -23.54 7.34
N PHE A 48 8.93 -23.69 6.89
CA PHE A 48 9.54 -24.99 6.61
C PHE A 48 9.50 -25.89 7.84
N TYR A 49 9.96 -25.39 8.99
CA TYR A 49 9.97 -26.13 10.25
C TYR A 49 8.56 -26.65 10.60
N ASN A 50 7.56 -25.80 10.56
CA ASN A 50 6.18 -26.17 10.87
C ASN A 50 5.59 -27.17 9.86
N LEU A 51 5.86 -27.02 8.57
CA LEU A 51 5.42 -27.91 7.52
C LEU A 51 6.06 -29.31 7.66
N CYS A 52 7.35 -29.37 7.95
CA CYS A 52 8.05 -30.65 8.20
C CYS A 52 7.45 -31.40 9.39
N LEU A 53 7.26 -30.72 10.53
CA LEU A 53 6.66 -31.33 11.73
C LEU A 53 5.24 -31.86 11.44
N LYS A 54 4.41 -31.07 10.74
CA LYS A 54 3.05 -31.46 10.35
C LYS A 54 3.04 -32.71 9.47
N ASN A 55 4.08 -32.91 8.65
CA ASN A 55 4.21 -34.03 7.74
C ASN A 55 5.01 -35.22 8.33
N GLY A 56 5.51 -35.14 9.57
CA GLY A 56 6.29 -36.15 10.23
C GLY A 56 7.71 -36.30 9.67
N ILE A 57 8.26 -35.25 9.10
CA ILE A 57 9.62 -35.15 8.57
C ILE A 57 10.48 -34.34 9.57
N LYS A 58 11.69 -34.81 9.86
CA LYS A 58 12.62 -34.08 10.73
C LYS A 58 13.25 -32.92 9.96
N PRO A 59 13.05 -31.65 10.41
CA PRO A 59 13.65 -30.49 9.75
C PRO A 59 15.12 -30.36 10.13
N LEU A 60 15.98 -30.11 9.15
CA LEU A 60 17.38 -29.68 9.33
C LEU A 60 17.46 -28.20 8.94
N ILE A 61 17.73 -27.35 9.92
CA ILE A 61 17.73 -25.90 9.75
C ILE A 61 19.15 -25.41 9.50
N GLY A 62 19.37 -24.86 8.33
CA GLY A 62 20.66 -24.30 7.92
C GLY A 62 20.48 -23.00 7.14
N VAL A 63 21.58 -22.36 6.79
CA VAL A 63 21.67 -21.14 5.98
C VAL A 63 22.91 -21.19 5.08
N GLU A 64 22.80 -20.68 3.85
CA GLU A 64 23.96 -20.44 2.99
C GLU A 64 24.55 -19.06 3.35
N LEU A 65 25.87 -19.01 3.57
CA LEU A 65 26.60 -17.79 3.85
C LEU A 65 27.75 -17.61 2.86
N TYR A 66 28.19 -16.36 2.71
CA TYR A 66 29.41 -16.04 1.99
C TYR A 66 30.58 -15.90 2.94
N TYR A 67 31.70 -16.53 2.57
CA TYR A 67 32.95 -16.37 3.30
C TYR A 67 34.10 -16.03 2.33
N LYS A 68 35.18 -15.47 2.90
CA LYS A 68 36.39 -15.18 2.18
C LYS A 68 37.27 -16.41 2.14
N SER A 69 37.41 -17.01 0.95
CA SER A 69 38.29 -18.15 0.73
C SER A 69 39.78 -17.78 0.82
N PHE A 70 40.65 -18.79 0.85
CA PHE A 70 42.10 -18.60 0.93
C PHE A 70 42.67 -17.87 -0.31
N ASP A 71 42.10 -18.09 -1.48
CA ASP A 71 42.43 -17.39 -2.72
C ASP A 71 41.76 -16.02 -2.87
N ASP A 72 41.32 -15.41 -1.73
CA ASP A 72 40.68 -14.09 -1.65
C ASP A 72 39.37 -13.95 -2.42
N LYS A 73 38.76 -15.06 -2.80
CA LYS A 73 37.44 -15.05 -3.47
C LYS A 73 36.28 -15.11 -2.48
N LYS A 74 35.14 -14.77 -2.97
CA LYS A 74 33.88 -14.88 -2.26
C LYS A 74 33.26 -16.23 -2.54
N ASP A 75 33.36 -17.16 -1.59
CA ASP A 75 32.85 -18.52 -1.68
C ASP A 75 31.62 -18.73 -0.81
N LYS A 76 30.90 -19.81 -1.05
CA LYS A 76 29.72 -20.22 -0.31
C LYS A 76 30.02 -21.34 0.67
N ILE A 77 29.46 -21.25 1.87
CA ILE A 77 29.46 -22.28 2.89
C ILE A 77 28.06 -22.48 3.45
N ILE A 78 27.68 -23.72 3.71
CA ILE A 78 26.39 -24.06 4.33
C ILE A 78 26.64 -24.25 5.83
N VAL A 79 25.74 -23.72 6.64
CA VAL A 79 25.82 -23.78 8.10
C VAL A 79 24.54 -24.39 8.65
N TYR A 80 24.63 -25.49 9.40
CA TYR A 80 23.49 -26.15 10.04
C TYR A 80 23.53 -26.04 11.54
N ALA A 81 22.39 -25.81 12.18
CA ALA A 81 22.23 -25.87 13.61
C ALA A 81 22.24 -27.31 14.13
N LEU A 82 23.06 -27.58 15.15
CA LEU A 82 23.10 -28.88 15.83
C LEU A 82 22.08 -28.96 16.99
N ASN A 83 21.76 -27.81 17.58
CA ASN A 83 20.84 -27.73 18.72
C ASN A 83 20.20 -26.32 18.75
N ASP A 84 19.40 -26.03 19.79
CA ASP A 84 18.71 -24.76 19.96
C ASP A 84 19.69 -23.56 20.06
N THR A 85 20.85 -23.74 20.68
CA THR A 85 21.91 -22.71 20.73
C THR A 85 22.46 -22.45 19.32
N GLY A 86 22.71 -23.51 18.54
CA GLY A 86 23.12 -23.41 17.14
C GLY A 86 22.07 -22.71 16.27
N TYR A 87 20.79 -22.91 16.56
CA TYR A 87 19.74 -22.15 15.87
C TYR A 87 19.85 -20.65 16.14
N MET A 88 20.07 -20.25 17.41
CA MET A 88 20.31 -18.83 17.75
C MET A 88 21.59 -18.29 17.08
N GLU A 89 22.62 -19.13 16.94
CA GLU A 89 23.85 -18.77 16.22
C GLU A 89 23.56 -18.51 14.73
N ILE A 90 22.74 -19.32 14.09
CA ILE A 90 22.30 -19.10 12.69
C ILE A 90 21.48 -17.80 12.53
N LEU A 91 20.57 -17.50 13.46
CA LEU A 91 19.82 -16.22 13.46
C LEU A 91 20.78 -15.02 13.49
N LYS A 92 21.82 -15.07 14.32
CA LYS A 92 22.86 -14.03 14.41
C LYS A 92 23.71 -13.94 13.16
N LEU A 93 24.18 -15.08 12.63
CA LEU A 93 24.97 -15.13 11.40
C LEU A 93 24.19 -14.54 10.21
N SER A 94 22.95 -14.97 10.03
CA SER A 94 22.06 -14.42 8.99
C SER A 94 21.80 -12.93 9.19
N SER A 95 21.62 -12.49 10.44
CA SER A 95 21.43 -11.07 10.73
C SER A 95 22.67 -10.24 10.40
N ILE A 96 23.86 -10.67 10.78
CA ILE A 96 25.12 -9.99 10.46
C ILE A 96 25.31 -9.90 8.93
N ASP A 97 25.10 -11.02 8.20
CA ASP A 97 25.17 -11.02 6.74
C ASP A 97 24.24 -9.98 6.12
N LYS A 98 22.98 -9.95 6.53
CA LYS A 98 21.95 -9.08 5.92
C LYS A 98 21.96 -7.63 6.41
N LEU A 99 22.51 -7.36 7.60
CA LEU A 99 22.66 -6.02 8.14
C LEU A 99 23.93 -5.34 7.62
N GLU A 100 25.03 -6.08 7.53
CA GLU A 100 26.34 -5.52 7.19
C GLU A 100 26.77 -5.82 5.74
N GLY A 101 26.13 -6.81 5.07
CA GLY A 101 26.59 -7.32 3.78
C GLY A 101 27.93 -8.03 3.92
N LYS A 102 28.12 -8.73 5.04
CA LYS A 102 29.42 -9.23 5.47
C LYS A 102 29.82 -10.50 4.74
N ILE A 103 31.08 -10.53 4.30
CA ILE A 103 31.76 -11.74 3.87
C ILE A 103 32.61 -12.18 5.06
N PHE A 104 32.27 -13.33 5.67
CA PHE A 104 32.92 -13.82 6.89
C PHE A 104 34.33 -14.33 6.62
N SER A 105 35.24 -14.16 7.57
CA SER A 105 36.51 -14.94 7.62
C SER A 105 36.26 -16.28 8.33
N LEU A 106 37.14 -17.26 8.12
CA LEU A 106 37.10 -18.53 8.85
C LEU A 106 37.28 -18.33 10.36
N GLU A 107 38.08 -17.34 10.77
CA GLU A 107 38.28 -16.97 12.18
C GLU A 107 36.99 -16.41 12.83
N GLU A 108 36.21 -15.67 12.08
CA GLU A 108 34.93 -15.17 12.56
C GLU A 108 33.89 -16.31 12.68
N LEU A 109 33.86 -17.23 11.71
CA LEU A 109 33.00 -18.40 11.73
C LEU A 109 33.36 -19.37 12.85
N SER A 110 34.66 -19.52 13.19
CA SER A 110 35.09 -20.41 14.25
C SER A 110 34.59 -20.07 15.66
N LYS A 111 34.06 -18.85 15.85
CA LYS A 111 33.42 -18.42 17.12
C LYS A 111 32.05 -19.08 17.39
N PHE A 112 31.49 -19.75 16.39
CA PHE A 112 30.17 -20.40 16.46
C PHE A 112 30.38 -21.89 16.61
N GLU A 113 30.11 -22.43 17.80
CA GLU A 113 30.50 -23.78 18.18
C GLU A 113 29.37 -24.81 18.16
N ASN A 114 28.12 -24.35 18.04
CA ASN A 114 26.93 -25.23 18.05
C ASN A 114 26.33 -25.44 16.65
N VAL A 115 27.12 -25.12 15.64
CA VAL A 115 26.77 -25.28 14.23
C VAL A 115 27.81 -26.15 13.54
N ILE A 116 27.40 -26.78 12.42
CA ILE A 116 28.34 -27.47 11.52
C ILE A 116 28.46 -26.70 10.22
N PHE A 117 29.66 -26.53 9.74
CA PHE A 117 30.01 -25.88 8.48
C PHE A 117 30.27 -26.95 7.42
N ILE A 118 29.61 -26.86 6.26
CA ILE A 118 29.77 -27.80 5.15
C ILE A 118 30.19 -26.99 3.90
N SER A 119 31.33 -27.42 3.27
CA SER A 119 31.75 -26.77 2.02
C SER A 119 30.80 -27.07 0.87
N THR A 120 30.69 -26.17 -0.10
CA THR A 120 29.88 -26.34 -1.31
C THR A 120 30.75 -26.69 -2.51
N PHE A 121 30.17 -27.17 -3.60
CA PHE A 121 30.86 -27.43 -4.85
C PHE A 121 31.34 -26.13 -5.55
N GLU A 122 30.87 -24.97 -5.12
CA GLU A 122 31.35 -23.66 -5.59
C GLU A 122 32.53 -23.12 -4.75
N SER A 123 32.95 -23.82 -3.70
CA SER A 123 34.01 -23.42 -2.80
C SER A 123 35.41 -23.72 -3.34
N GLU A 124 36.42 -23.23 -2.65
CA GLU A 124 37.83 -23.47 -2.97
C GLU A 124 38.24 -24.95 -2.91
N TRP A 125 37.48 -25.79 -2.19
CA TRP A 125 37.66 -27.25 -2.14
C TRP A 125 37.55 -27.92 -3.52
N TYR A 126 36.78 -27.37 -4.41
CA TYR A 126 36.63 -27.86 -5.77
C TYR A 126 37.59 -27.24 -6.77
N ARG A 127 38.42 -26.25 -6.33
CA ARG A 127 39.34 -25.51 -7.21
C ARG A 127 40.83 -25.73 -6.90
N THR A 128 41.14 -26.23 -5.71
CA THR A 128 42.55 -26.41 -5.28
C THR A 128 43.00 -27.88 -5.42
N ASN A 129 44.30 -28.05 -5.68
CA ASN A 129 44.97 -29.35 -5.64
C ASN A 129 45.73 -29.58 -4.32
N ASP A 130 45.91 -28.55 -3.51
CA ASP A 130 46.65 -28.62 -2.24
C ASP A 130 45.64 -28.73 -1.05
N LEU A 131 45.01 -29.91 -0.97
CA LEU A 131 43.99 -30.18 0.01
C LEU A 131 44.48 -30.23 1.45
N ASN A 132 45.77 -30.56 1.66
CA ASN A 132 46.35 -30.63 3.02
C ASN A 132 46.51 -29.22 3.64
N VAL A 133 47.02 -28.27 2.87
CA VAL A 133 47.16 -26.87 3.32
C VAL A 133 45.78 -26.24 3.57
N LEU A 134 44.80 -26.59 2.71
CA LEU A 134 43.44 -26.10 2.89
C LEU A 134 42.84 -26.67 4.18
N TYR A 135 42.95 -27.99 4.39
CA TYR A 135 42.38 -28.66 5.56
C TYR A 135 42.96 -28.09 6.88
N ASP A 136 44.27 -27.84 6.95
CA ASP A 136 44.90 -27.30 8.15
C ASP A 136 44.25 -25.95 8.58
N LYS A 137 43.73 -25.13 7.64
CA LYS A 137 43.02 -23.90 7.94
C LYS A 137 41.62 -24.13 8.46
N TYR A 138 40.92 -25.13 7.92
CA TYR A 138 39.55 -25.45 8.33
C TYR A 138 39.48 -26.18 9.69
N LYS A 139 40.60 -26.70 10.21
CA LYS A 139 40.69 -27.27 11.57
C LYS A 139 40.32 -26.31 12.70
N MET A 140 40.31 -24.98 12.43
CA MET A 140 39.85 -24.01 13.40
C MET A 140 38.31 -24.05 13.60
N LEU A 141 37.56 -24.59 12.64
CA LEU A 141 36.11 -24.76 12.76
C LEU A 141 35.88 -26.04 13.60
N LYS A 142 35.14 -25.92 14.70
CA LYS A 142 34.91 -27.03 15.63
C LYS A 142 34.18 -28.22 14.96
N HIS A 143 33.22 -27.95 14.12
CA HIS A 143 32.49 -28.92 13.32
C HIS A 143 32.53 -28.51 11.85
N PHE A 144 33.29 -29.27 11.06
CA PHE A 144 33.46 -29.05 9.63
C PHE A 144 33.30 -30.33 8.86
N GLY A 145 32.74 -30.26 7.66
CA GLY A 145 32.64 -31.34 6.72
C GLY A 145 32.76 -30.88 5.27
N ILE A 146 33.18 -31.79 4.42
CA ILE A 146 33.30 -31.56 2.98
C ILE A 146 32.00 -32.01 2.32
N GLY A 147 31.41 -31.11 1.57
CA GLY A 147 30.25 -31.43 0.75
C GLY A 147 30.65 -32.04 -0.59
N LEU A 148 30.05 -33.18 -0.93
CA LEU A 148 30.26 -33.85 -2.21
C LEU A 148 29.01 -33.65 -3.11
N SER A 149 29.24 -33.33 -4.37
CA SER A 149 28.18 -33.20 -5.37
C SER A 149 28.53 -34.00 -6.62
N PHE A 150 27.62 -34.85 -7.06
CA PHE A 150 27.72 -35.64 -8.29
C PHE A 150 26.68 -35.20 -9.34
N ALA A 151 26.07 -34.05 -9.14
CA ALA A 151 24.99 -33.53 -9.99
C ALA A 151 25.39 -33.21 -11.45
N GLY A 152 26.67 -33.36 -11.81
CA GLY A 152 27.16 -33.14 -13.17
C GLY A 152 28.53 -33.72 -13.41
N GLN A 153 28.82 -34.11 -14.66
CA GLN A 153 30.08 -34.74 -15.07
C GLN A 153 31.33 -33.92 -14.69
N SER A 154 31.26 -32.63 -14.74
CA SER A 154 32.39 -31.75 -14.39
C SER A 154 32.79 -31.81 -12.90
N LEU A 155 31.93 -32.29 -12.02
CA LEU A 155 32.18 -32.38 -10.60
C LEU A 155 32.71 -33.77 -10.18
N LEU A 156 32.50 -34.81 -11.02
CA LEU A 156 32.78 -36.22 -10.67
C LEU A 156 34.23 -36.45 -10.27
N SER A 157 35.20 -35.98 -11.04
CA SER A 157 36.63 -36.18 -10.76
C SER A 157 37.05 -35.54 -9.44
N GLN A 158 36.62 -34.32 -9.18
CA GLN A 158 36.97 -33.61 -7.97
C GLN A 158 36.23 -34.15 -6.75
N SER A 159 34.97 -34.55 -6.88
CA SER A 159 34.20 -35.17 -5.79
C SER A 159 34.82 -36.51 -5.35
N ASN A 160 35.30 -37.34 -6.30
CA ASN A 160 36.00 -38.58 -5.99
C ASN A 160 37.35 -38.32 -5.30
N LEU A 161 38.12 -37.31 -5.77
CA LEU A 161 39.38 -36.91 -5.12
C LEU A 161 39.10 -36.40 -3.69
N LEU A 162 38.08 -35.61 -3.49
CA LEU A 162 37.67 -35.10 -2.16
C LEU A 162 37.20 -36.23 -1.24
N TYR A 163 36.49 -37.24 -1.79
CA TYR A 163 36.09 -38.42 -1.04
C TYR A 163 37.29 -39.23 -0.53
N GLU A 164 38.27 -39.53 -1.41
CA GLU A 164 39.49 -40.25 -1.03
C GLU A 164 40.31 -39.45 0.00
N PHE A 165 40.43 -38.15 -0.21
CA PHE A 165 41.14 -37.28 0.72
C PHE A 165 40.48 -37.23 2.10
N ALA A 166 39.12 -37.04 2.12
CA ALA A 166 38.37 -36.95 3.36
C ALA A 166 38.40 -38.28 4.15
N THR A 167 38.23 -39.40 3.47
CA THR A 167 38.30 -40.74 4.08
C THR A 167 39.67 -40.99 4.70
N LYS A 168 40.77 -40.69 3.96
CA LYS A 168 42.15 -40.83 4.47
C LYS A 168 42.43 -39.97 5.69
N ASN A 169 41.84 -38.78 5.77
CA ASN A 169 42.08 -37.84 6.86
C ASN A 169 41.00 -37.84 7.93
N ASN A 170 40.04 -38.76 7.88
CA ASN A 170 38.90 -38.91 8.79
C ASN A 170 38.07 -37.60 8.90
N ILE A 171 37.84 -36.92 7.75
CA ILE A 171 37.00 -35.75 7.64
C ILE A 171 35.58 -36.18 7.30
N LYS A 172 34.56 -35.63 7.97
CA LYS A 172 33.17 -35.90 7.65
C LYS A 172 32.82 -35.41 6.23
N ILE A 173 32.04 -36.18 5.49
CA ILE A 173 31.61 -35.89 4.11
C ILE A 173 30.10 -35.98 4.02
N TYR A 174 29.50 -35.09 3.24
CA TYR A 174 28.06 -34.92 3.19
C TYR A 174 27.54 -34.81 1.76
N PRO A 175 26.32 -35.30 1.46
CA PRO A 175 25.71 -35.15 0.17
C PRO A 175 25.17 -33.69 0.00
N ILE A 176 25.70 -32.96 -0.95
CA ILE A 176 25.23 -31.62 -1.27
C ILE A 176 24.83 -31.53 -2.74
N SER A 177 23.56 -31.41 -2.98
CA SER A 177 23.01 -31.12 -4.31
C SER A 177 21.91 -30.09 -4.10
N PRO A 178 22.06 -28.86 -4.65
CA PRO A 178 21.02 -27.87 -4.46
C PRO A 178 19.73 -28.32 -5.12
N THR A 179 18.61 -28.05 -4.46
CA THR A 179 17.27 -28.31 -4.98
C THR A 179 16.66 -27.00 -5.41
N LEU A 180 16.69 -26.71 -6.72
CA LEU A 180 16.30 -25.40 -7.26
C LEU A 180 14.93 -25.39 -7.94
N TYR A 181 14.44 -26.56 -8.33
CA TYR A 181 13.15 -26.75 -9.00
C TYR A 181 12.60 -28.14 -8.75
N ASP A 182 11.30 -28.32 -8.99
CA ASP A 182 10.58 -29.51 -8.57
C ASP A 182 10.83 -30.73 -9.49
N THR A 183 10.74 -30.51 -10.82
CA THR A 183 10.96 -31.56 -11.85
C THR A 183 11.88 -31.00 -12.93
N LEU A 184 12.45 -31.89 -13.75
CA LEU A 184 13.28 -31.49 -14.91
C LEU A 184 12.55 -30.53 -15.85
N GLU A 185 11.22 -30.62 -15.96
CA GLU A 185 10.40 -29.74 -16.78
C GLU A 185 10.28 -28.33 -16.19
N ASP A 186 10.64 -28.11 -14.93
CA ASP A 186 10.59 -26.81 -14.25
C ASP A 186 11.89 -26.04 -14.33
N PHE A 187 12.90 -26.61 -15.02
CA PHE A 187 14.16 -25.94 -15.31
C PHE A 187 13.94 -24.60 -16.04
N ASP A 188 12.94 -24.53 -16.95
CA ASP A 188 12.59 -23.30 -17.67
C ASP A 188 12.09 -22.17 -16.73
N ALA A 189 11.43 -22.50 -15.64
CA ALA A 189 11.02 -21.55 -14.62
C ALA A 189 12.24 -21.03 -13.84
N TYR A 190 13.15 -21.91 -13.44
CA TYR A 190 14.42 -21.51 -12.81
C TYR A 190 15.28 -20.65 -13.75
N GLU A 191 15.42 -21.04 -15.03
CA GLU A 191 16.13 -20.28 -16.05
C GLU A 191 15.56 -18.85 -16.16
N ALA A 192 14.22 -18.72 -16.21
CA ALA A 192 13.56 -17.44 -16.31
C ALA A 192 13.81 -16.55 -15.08
N LEU A 193 13.81 -17.11 -13.88
CA LEU A 193 14.14 -16.37 -12.66
C LEU A 193 15.58 -15.83 -12.70
N CYS A 194 16.55 -16.67 -13.09
CA CYS A 194 17.94 -16.25 -13.27
C CYS A 194 18.08 -15.12 -14.31
N LEU A 195 17.38 -15.21 -15.45
CA LEU A 195 17.40 -14.17 -16.48
C LEU A 195 16.78 -12.86 -15.96
N ILE A 196 15.71 -12.92 -15.18
CA ILE A 196 15.12 -11.74 -14.53
C ILE A 196 16.12 -11.11 -13.55
N ALA A 197 16.88 -11.92 -12.83
CA ALA A 197 17.94 -11.48 -11.93
C ALA A 197 19.20 -10.98 -12.65
N SER A 198 19.28 -11.12 -13.98
CA SER A 198 20.47 -10.88 -14.79
C SER A 198 21.66 -11.80 -14.42
N GLU A 199 21.35 -12.99 -13.94
CA GLU A 199 22.30 -14.07 -13.62
C GLU A 199 22.26 -15.14 -14.69
N LYS A 200 23.33 -15.95 -14.78
CA LYS A 200 23.39 -17.11 -15.69
C LYS A 200 22.85 -18.33 -14.97
N PRO A 201 21.91 -19.08 -15.57
CA PRO A 201 21.46 -20.33 -15.01
C PRO A 201 22.57 -21.39 -15.03
N MET A 202 22.59 -22.26 -14.04
CA MET A 202 23.50 -23.41 -14.00
C MET A 202 22.96 -24.58 -14.83
N SER A 203 22.93 -24.44 -16.15
CA SER A 203 22.31 -25.36 -17.09
C SER A 203 23.04 -26.72 -17.29
N TYR A 204 24.24 -26.86 -16.73
CA TYR A 204 25.05 -28.08 -16.85
C TYR A 204 24.83 -29.06 -15.68
N PHE A 205 23.99 -28.70 -14.71
CA PHE A 205 23.74 -29.47 -13.51
C PHE A 205 22.25 -29.80 -13.36
N ASP A 206 21.97 -30.98 -12.79
CA ASP A 206 20.64 -31.43 -12.49
C ASP A 206 20.29 -31.20 -11.01
N PHE A 207 19.49 -30.14 -10.78
CA PHE A 207 19.13 -29.65 -9.44
C PHE A 207 17.64 -29.77 -9.13
N HIS A 208 16.94 -30.78 -9.74
CA HIS A 208 15.58 -31.07 -9.36
C HIS A 208 15.50 -31.92 -8.07
N LEU A 209 14.32 -31.95 -7.44
CA LEU A 209 14.09 -32.82 -6.27
C LEU A 209 14.06 -34.29 -6.69
N LYS A 210 15.14 -35.03 -6.41
CA LYS A 210 15.28 -36.44 -6.71
C LYS A 210 14.48 -37.32 -5.72
N ASN A 211 14.00 -38.47 -6.15
CA ASN A 211 13.49 -39.47 -5.24
C ASN A 211 14.66 -40.17 -4.48
N LEU A 212 14.36 -40.89 -3.39
CA LEU A 212 15.41 -41.47 -2.54
C LEU A 212 16.28 -42.48 -3.29
N ARG A 213 15.72 -43.24 -4.23
CA ARG A 213 16.46 -44.25 -4.97
C ARG A 213 17.48 -43.61 -5.90
N ASP A 214 17.08 -42.59 -6.64
CA ASP A 214 18.00 -41.88 -7.54
C ASP A 214 19.13 -41.21 -6.76
N LEU A 215 18.82 -40.71 -5.53
CA LEU A 215 19.81 -40.14 -4.66
C LEU A 215 20.76 -41.23 -4.08
N GLU A 216 20.24 -42.37 -3.68
CA GLU A 216 21.04 -43.48 -3.21
C GLU A 216 21.95 -44.02 -4.33
N ASP A 217 21.47 -44.16 -5.55
CA ASP A 217 22.24 -44.56 -6.71
C ASP A 217 23.36 -43.55 -7.05
N GLU A 218 23.12 -42.26 -6.88
CA GLU A 218 24.13 -41.21 -7.11
C GLU A 218 25.32 -41.29 -6.15
N TYR A 219 25.10 -41.74 -4.91
CA TYR A 219 26.13 -41.81 -3.86
C TYR A 219 26.53 -43.29 -3.54
N PHE A 220 26.05 -44.26 -4.33
CA PHE A 220 26.23 -45.68 -4.03
C PHE A 220 27.67 -46.10 -3.72
N MET A 221 28.66 -45.57 -4.41
CA MET A 221 30.09 -45.87 -4.20
C MET A 221 30.74 -45.16 -3.00
N HIS A 222 29.95 -44.41 -2.21
CA HIS A 222 30.46 -43.48 -1.17
C HIS A 222 29.75 -43.75 0.16
N GLU A 223 29.87 -44.93 0.76
CA GLU A 223 29.15 -45.38 1.96
C GLU A 223 29.26 -44.40 3.16
N GLU A 224 30.43 -43.79 3.35
CA GLU A 224 30.67 -42.84 4.45
C GLU A 224 29.73 -41.62 4.40
N VAL A 225 29.26 -41.21 3.22
CA VAL A 225 28.28 -40.13 3.04
C VAL A 225 26.96 -40.47 3.76
N PHE A 226 26.49 -41.71 3.62
CA PHE A 226 25.25 -42.16 4.27
C PHE A 226 25.38 -42.18 5.79
N LYS A 227 26.51 -42.67 6.29
CA LYS A 227 26.81 -42.72 7.72
C LYS A 227 26.86 -41.34 8.34
N ASN A 228 27.61 -40.43 7.74
CA ASN A 228 27.77 -39.07 8.24
C ASN A 228 26.46 -38.30 8.19
N TYR A 229 25.65 -38.49 7.12
CA TYR A 229 24.32 -37.92 7.04
C TYR A 229 23.41 -38.37 8.19
N GLU A 230 23.38 -39.68 8.46
CA GLU A 230 22.57 -40.27 9.53
C GLU A 230 23.00 -39.82 10.94
N GLU A 231 24.32 -39.67 11.15
CA GLU A 231 24.87 -39.07 12.37
C GLU A 231 24.38 -37.61 12.52
N LEU A 232 24.50 -36.77 11.48
CA LEU A 232 24.04 -35.39 11.52
C LEU A 232 22.54 -35.29 11.81
N VAL A 233 21.73 -36.12 11.16
CA VAL A 233 20.29 -36.17 11.42
C VAL A 233 19.99 -36.56 12.85
N THR A 234 20.76 -37.53 13.42
CA THR A 234 20.57 -38.00 14.80
C THR A 234 20.98 -36.92 15.81
N GLU A 235 22.13 -36.29 15.59
CA GLU A 235 22.72 -35.27 16.46
C GLU A 235 21.94 -33.97 16.44
N SER A 236 21.35 -33.58 15.31
CA SER A 236 20.56 -32.36 15.21
C SER A 236 19.28 -32.44 16.06
N SER A 237 19.10 -31.48 16.97
CA SER A 237 17.98 -31.40 17.91
C SER A 237 17.45 -29.97 18.05
N VAL A 238 17.06 -29.39 16.93
CA VAL A 238 16.55 -28.01 16.90
C VAL A 238 15.07 -27.97 17.21
N THR A 239 14.70 -27.16 18.20
CA THR A 239 13.32 -26.83 18.52
C THR A 239 13.12 -25.31 18.42
N ILE A 240 12.27 -24.87 17.50
CA ILE A 240 11.92 -23.44 17.41
C ILE A 240 10.80 -23.18 18.39
N PHE A 241 11.16 -22.62 19.54
CA PHE A 241 10.18 -22.29 20.60
C PHE A 241 9.47 -20.99 20.24
N LYS A 242 8.16 -20.98 20.50
CA LYS A 242 7.40 -19.74 20.54
C LYS A 242 7.97 -18.85 21.64
N VAL A 243 8.21 -17.61 21.33
CA VAL A 243 8.58 -16.61 22.32
C VAL A 243 7.46 -16.57 23.36
N LYS A 244 7.80 -16.72 24.62
CA LYS A 244 6.81 -16.56 25.69
C LYS A 244 6.18 -15.18 25.47
N LYS A 245 4.85 -15.09 25.31
CA LYS A 245 4.13 -13.82 25.08
C LYS A 245 4.56 -12.78 26.11
N SER A 246 5.69 -12.17 25.89
CA SER A 246 6.28 -11.17 26.74
C SER A 246 6.08 -9.84 26.05
N LEU A 247 5.08 -9.11 26.51
CA LEU A 247 4.98 -7.69 26.17
C LEU A 247 6.18 -6.98 26.81
N PRO A 248 6.77 -6.01 26.11
CA PRO A 248 7.77 -5.16 26.72
C PRO A 248 7.20 -4.53 27.99
N LYS A 249 7.94 -4.58 29.08
CA LYS A 249 7.52 -3.95 30.33
C LYS A 249 7.63 -2.44 30.19
N PHE A 250 6.56 -1.77 30.57
CA PHE A 250 6.57 -0.31 30.58
C PHE A 250 7.25 0.21 31.84
N ASN A 251 8.34 0.94 31.69
CA ASN A 251 8.99 1.59 32.84
C ASN A 251 8.21 2.84 33.25
N THR A 252 7.49 2.77 34.36
CA THR A 252 6.71 3.89 34.89
C THR A 252 7.60 5.02 35.44
N GLY A 253 8.86 4.76 35.74
CA GLY A 253 9.77 5.69 36.44
C GLY A 253 9.38 5.95 37.91
N LEU A 254 8.40 5.20 38.43
CA LEU A 254 7.85 5.32 39.79
C LEU A 254 7.83 3.93 40.44
N ASN A 255 7.80 3.87 41.75
CA ASN A 255 7.64 2.60 42.53
C ASN A 255 6.16 2.12 42.49
N THR A 256 5.51 2.13 41.35
CA THR A 256 4.12 1.72 41.16
C THR A 256 4.05 0.68 40.06
N SER A 257 3.12 -0.26 40.19
CA SER A 257 2.87 -1.26 39.16
C SER A 257 2.27 -0.60 37.90
N SER A 258 2.42 -1.25 36.74
CA SER A 258 1.81 -0.81 35.47
C SER A 258 0.29 -0.67 35.60
N ALA A 259 -0.36 -1.58 36.33
CA ALA A 259 -1.82 -1.54 36.58
C ALA A 259 -2.24 -0.30 37.37
N GLU A 260 -1.56 0.02 38.49
CA GLU A 260 -1.85 1.21 39.30
C GLU A 260 -1.60 2.50 38.50
N TYR A 261 -0.51 2.52 37.75
CA TYR A 261 -0.19 3.67 36.91
C TYR A 261 -1.25 3.88 35.82
N LEU A 262 -1.66 2.81 35.12
CA LEU A 262 -2.71 2.83 34.12
C LEU A 262 -4.03 3.36 34.71
N GLN A 263 -4.44 2.83 35.87
CA GLN A 263 -5.65 3.27 36.58
C GLN A 263 -5.59 4.77 36.91
N SER A 264 -4.47 5.26 37.45
CA SER A 264 -4.27 6.68 37.75
C SER A 264 -4.41 7.57 36.52
N LEU A 265 -3.80 7.16 35.38
CA LEU A 265 -3.91 7.89 34.13
C LEU A 265 -5.35 7.91 33.60
N CYS A 266 -6.08 6.80 33.72
CA CYS A 266 -7.48 6.72 33.30
C CYS A 266 -8.39 7.61 34.13
N GLN A 267 -8.19 7.68 35.43
CA GLN A 267 -8.95 8.57 36.32
C GLN A 267 -8.75 10.04 35.93
N LYS A 268 -7.50 10.47 35.79
CA LYS A 268 -7.17 11.84 35.32
C LYS A 268 -7.72 12.11 33.93
N GLY A 269 -7.69 11.12 33.05
CA GLY A 269 -8.24 11.21 31.71
C GLY A 269 -9.76 11.36 31.69
N LEU A 270 -10.46 10.61 32.54
CA LEU A 270 -11.91 10.72 32.70
C LEU A 270 -12.32 12.11 33.18
N GLU A 271 -11.66 12.62 34.21
CA GLU A 271 -11.89 13.97 34.73
C GLU A 271 -11.67 15.02 33.63
N ARG A 272 -10.57 14.94 32.91
CA ARG A 272 -10.26 15.87 31.80
C ARG A 272 -11.29 15.84 30.68
N ARG A 273 -11.81 14.68 30.32
CA ARG A 273 -12.78 14.52 29.22
C ARG A 273 -14.16 15.08 29.58
N TYR A 274 -14.54 15.00 30.86
CA TYR A 274 -15.91 15.32 31.30
C TYR A 274 -16.03 16.47 32.28
N SER A 275 -14.93 17.16 32.63
CA SER A 275 -14.93 18.34 33.51
C SER A 275 -15.74 19.52 33.02
N TYR A 276 -15.95 19.59 31.68
CA TYR A 276 -16.70 20.66 31.03
C TYR A 276 -18.06 20.25 30.49
N SER A 277 -18.44 18.99 30.62
CA SER A 277 -19.72 18.49 30.13
C SER A 277 -20.60 18.13 31.33
N HIS A 278 -21.86 18.62 31.35
CA HIS A 278 -22.89 18.13 32.27
C HIS A 278 -23.27 16.68 31.88
N VAL A 279 -22.39 15.73 32.17
CA VAL A 279 -22.70 14.31 31.98
C VAL A 279 -23.59 13.87 33.13
N ALA A 280 -24.87 13.70 32.83
CA ALA A 280 -25.90 13.32 33.81
C ALA A 280 -25.62 11.97 34.51
N ASP A 281 -24.62 11.19 34.06
CA ASP A 281 -24.39 9.84 34.57
C ASP A 281 -22.88 9.46 34.66
N LEU A 282 -22.10 10.29 35.35
CA LEU A 282 -20.67 10.03 35.60
C LEU A 282 -20.43 8.66 36.30
N LYS A 283 -21.41 8.16 37.03
CA LYS A 283 -21.35 6.85 37.69
C LYS A 283 -21.20 5.73 36.62
N LYS A 284 -21.99 5.76 35.58
CA LYS A 284 -21.94 4.79 34.49
C LYS A 284 -20.57 4.74 33.79
N TYR A 285 -19.95 5.89 33.59
CA TYR A 285 -18.60 5.97 33.01
C TYR A 285 -17.54 5.37 33.94
N LYS A 286 -17.63 5.63 35.25
CA LYS A 286 -16.72 5.05 36.26
C LYS A 286 -16.87 3.53 36.34
N GLU A 287 -18.11 3.02 36.35
CA GLU A 287 -18.39 1.58 36.39
C GLU A 287 -17.81 0.90 35.14
N ARG A 288 -18.04 1.47 33.97
CA ARG A 288 -17.48 0.96 32.69
C ARG A 288 -15.94 0.99 32.66
N MET A 289 -15.33 2.07 33.13
CA MET A 289 -13.86 2.20 33.18
C MET A 289 -13.26 1.14 34.11
N ASN A 290 -13.82 0.95 35.28
CA ASN A 290 -13.34 -0.05 36.25
C ASN A 290 -13.49 -1.48 35.73
N TYR A 291 -14.62 -1.77 35.07
CA TYR A 291 -14.81 -3.03 34.36
C TYR A 291 -13.75 -3.28 33.29
N GLU A 292 -13.51 -2.31 32.40
CA GLU A 292 -12.51 -2.45 31.36
C GLU A 292 -11.10 -2.63 31.92
N LEU A 293 -10.72 -1.86 32.94
CA LEU A 293 -9.43 -1.99 33.65
C LEU A 293 -9.27 -3.38 34.27
N SER A 294 -10.32 -3.94 34.91
CA SER A 294 -10.26 -5.29 35.46
C SER A 294 -10.00 -6.36 34.39
N VAL A 295 -10.64 -6.24 33.24
CA VAL A 295 -10.42 -7.17 32.09
C VAL A 295 -9.02 -7.00 31.53
N ILE A 296 -8.55 -5.78 31.30
CA ILE A 296 -7.20 -5.49 30.78
C ILE A 296 -6.15 -6.09 31.71
N HIS A 297 -6.28 -5.87 33.00
CA HIS A 297 -5.38 -6.39 34.04
C HIS A 297 -5.39 -7.91 34.09
N SER A 298 -6.58 -8.55 34.15
CA SER A 298 -6.70 -10.02 34.16
C SER A 298 -6.10 -10.71 32.95
N MET A 299 -6.05 -10.02 31.81
CA MET A 299 -5.45 -10.51 30.58
C MET A 299 -3.96 -10.13 30.43
N GLY A 300 -3.39 -9.34 31.37
CA GLY A 300 -1.97 -8.94 31.37
C GLY A 300 -1.59 -7.90 30.31
N TYR A 301 -2.49 -7.00 29.92
CA TYR A 301 -2.27 -6.01 28.87
C TYR A 301 -2.03 -4.59 29.39
N ASP A 302 -1.78 -4.39 30.68
CA ASP A 302 -1.51 -3.08 31.27
C ASP A 302 -0.34 -2.38 30.57
N ASP A 303 0.79 -3.09 30.41
CA ASP A 303 1.98 -2.57 29.72
C ASP A 303 1.70 -2.20 28.26
N TYR A 304 0.89 -3.02 27.57
CA TYR A 304 0.51 -2.74 26.18
C TYR A 304 -0.21 -1.40 26.02
N PHE A 305 -1.21 -1.14 26.87
CA PHE A 305 -1.92 0.13 26.86
C PHE A 305 -1.02 1.32 27.23
N LEU A 306 -0.07 1.13 28.13
CA LEU A 306 0.89 2.16 28.50
C LEU A 306 1.90 2.46 27.38
N ILE A 307 2.36 1.46 26.64
CA ILE A 307 3.23 1.64 25.46
C ILE A 307 2.50 2.45 24.39
N VAL A 308 1.24 2.07 24.08
CA VAL A 308 0.42 2.80 23.11
C VAL A 308 0.17 4.23 23.57
N TRP A 309 -0.20 4.43 24.84
CA TRP A 309 -0.38 5.75 25.41
C TRP A 309 0.86 6.63 25.29
N ASP A 310 2.02 6.07 25.50
CA ASP A 310 3.28 6.81 25.54
C ASP A 310 3.63 7.40 24.18
N TYR A 311 3.63 6.60 23.11
CA TYR A 311 3.93 7.14 21.78
C TYR A 311 2.82 8.06 21.25
N VAL A 312 1.55 7.83 21.64
CA VAL A 312 0.45 8.75 21.33
C VAL A 312 0.63 10.08 22.08
N ARG A 313 1.06 10.03 23.33
CA ARG A 313 1.39 11.22 24.11
C ARG A 313 2.55 11.99 23.50
N TYR A 314 3.60 11.29 23.06
CA TYR A 314 4.72 11.90 22.34
C TYR A 314 4.23 12.61 21.08
N ALA A 315 3.48 11.93 20.21
CA ALA A 315 2.94 12.49 19.00
C ALA A 315 2.16 13.80 19.25
N LYS A 316 1.24 13.77 20.23
CA LYS A 316 0.46 14.96 20.62
C LYS A 316 1.32 16.12 21.17
N LYS A 317 2.35 15.82 21.95
CA LYS A 317 3.29 16.84 22.43
C LYS A 317 4.16 17.44 21.33
N ALA A 318 4.52 16.63 20.35
CA ALA A 318 5.26 17.07 19.17
C ALA A 318 4.38 17.80 18.12
N GLY A 319 3.10 18.03 18.41
CA GLY A 319 2.16 18.66 17.49
C GLY A 319 1.80 17.77 16.29
N ILE A 320 1.94 16.45 16.42
CA ILE A 320 1.55 15.47 15.41
C ILE A 320 0.09 15.08 15.68
N MET A 321 -0.75 15.26 14.67
CA MET A 321 -2.15 14.86 14.77
C MET A 321 -2.27 13.35 14.91
N VAL A 322 -3.19 12.91 15.76
CA VAL A 322 -3.53 11.51 15.95
C VAL A 322 -4.96 11.28 15.51
N GLY A 323 -5.20 10.26 14.70
CA GLY A 323 -6.53 9.90 14.24
C GLY A 323 -7.51 9.62 15.38
N PRO A 324 -8.82 9.66 15.12
CA PRO A 324 -9.86 9.47 16.16
C PRO A 324 -9.93 8.05 16.72
N GLY A 325 -9.24 7.14 16.10
CA GLY A 325 -9.22 5.71 16.40
C GLY A 325 -9.54 4.88 15.16
N ARG A 326 -9.30 3.58 15.25
CA ARG A 326 -9.51 2.64 14.16
C ARG A 326 -9.92 1.27 14.70
N GLY A 327 -10.58 0.47 13.88
CA GLY A 327 -10.93 -0.89 14.24
C GLY A 327 -11.86 -0.98 15.44
N SER A 328 -11.60 -1.91 16.33
CA SER A 328 -12.38 -2.15 17.53
C SER A 328 -11.93 -1.35 18.76
N ALA A 329 -10.72 -0.80 18.75
CA ALA A 329 -10.15 -0.06 19.88
C ALA A 329 -10.97 1.18 20.26
N ALA A 330 -11.67 1.80 19.30
CA ALA A 330 -12.60 2.91 19.57
C ALA A 330 -13.82 2.51 20.46
N GLY A 331 -14.03 1.21 20.72
CA GLY A 331 -15.01 0.71 21.68
C GLY A 331 -14.55 0.73 23.15
N SER A 332 -13.28 1.05 23.43
CA SER A 332 -12.72 1.10 24.77
C SER A 332 -12.79 2.50 25.38
N LEU A 333 -13.38 2.59 26.58
CA LEU A 333 -13.38 3.81 27.38
C LEU A 333 -11.99 4.09 27.99
N VAL A 334 -11.24 3.06 28.35
CA VAL A 334 -9.84 3.19 28.80
C VAL A 334 -9.00 3.84 27.71
N ALA A 335 -9.08 3.36 26.46
CA ALA A 335 -8.38 3.98 25.33
C ALA A 335 -8.80 5.44 25.10
N TYR A 336 -10.07 5.77 25.28
CA TYR A 336 -10.58 7.14 25.20
C TYR A 336 -10.06 8.03 26.35
N CYS A 337 -10.05 7.55 27.58
CA CYS A 337 -9.50 8.28 28.73
C CYS A 337 -8.01 8.55 28.59
N LEU A 338 -7.24 7.59 28.08
CA LEU A 338 -5.81 7.74 27.79
C LEU A 338 -5.54 8.68 26.61
N GLY A 339 -6.57 9.04 25.86
CA GLY A 339 -6.43 9.84 24.63
C GLY A 339 -5.84 9.06 23.45
N ILE A 340 -5.81 7.73 23.51
CA ILE A 340 -5.46 6.86 22.38
C ILE A 340 -6.52 7.01 21.30
N THR A 341 -7.80 7.04 21.66
CA THR A 341 -8.91 7.30 20.76
C THR A 341 -9.62 8.62 21.09
N ASN A 342 -10.39 9.15 20.12
CA ASN A 342 -11.19 10.36 20.29
C ASN A 342 -12.70 10.09 20.05
N VAL A 343 -13.11 8.84 20.18
CA VAL A 343 -14.51 8.39 20.09
C VAL A 343 -14.99 8.05 21.50
N ASP A 344 -16.04 8.71 21.97
CA ASP A 344 -16.70 8.34 23.23
C ASP A 344 -17.54 7.07 23.02
N PRO A 345 -17.13 5.92 23.58
CA PRO A 345 -17.80 4.65 23.30
C PRO A 345 -19.20 4.55 23.90
N LEU A 346 -19.50 5.27 25.02
CA LEU A 346 -20.84 5.25 25.61
C LEU A 346 -21.82 6.10 24.80
N ARG A 347 -21.38 7.25 24.26
CA ARG A 347 -22.20 8.11 23.40
C ARG A 347 -22.72 7.38 22.17
N TYR A 348 -21.91 6.48 21.60
CA TYR A 348 -22.24 5.74 20.37
C TYR A 348 -22.68 4.29 20.65
N ASN A 349 -22.91 3.89 21.91
CA ASN A 349 -23.27 2.52 22.31
C ASN A 349 -22.31 1.46 21.76
N LEU A 350 -20.99 1.70 21.87
CA LEU A 350 -19.95 0.78 21.44
C LEU A 350 -19.62 -0.24 22.53
N LEU A 351 -19.32 -1.48 22.12
CA LEU A 351 -19.08 -2.60 23.01
C LEU A 351 -17.59 -2.89 23.17
N PHE A 352 -17.11 -2.96 24.43
CA PHE A 352 -15.72 -3.27 24.74
C PHE A 352 -15.34 -4.71 24.40
N GLU A 353 -16.27 -5.65 24.58
CA GLU A 353 -16.05 -7.07 24.34
C GLU A 353 -15.82 -7.39 22.85
N ARG A 354 -16.19 -6.45 21.97
CA ARG A 354 -15.83 -6.53 20.54
C ARG A 354 -14.33 -6.27 20.32
N PHE A 355 -13.71 -5.47 21.19
CA PHE A 355 -12.28 -5.18 21.16
C PHE A 355 -11.50 -6.20 21.99
N LEU A 356 -11.79 -6.35 23.26
CA LEU A 356 -11.13 -7.25 24.17
C LEU A 356 -12.15 -8.16 24.87
N ASN A 357 -11.97 -9.48 24.76
CA ASN A 357 -12.88 -10.49 25.29
C ASN A 357 -12.08 -11.54 26.05
N PRO A 358 -12.30 -11.69 27.36
CA PRO A 358 -11.56 -12.63 28.20
C PRO A 358 -11.77 -14.11 27.83
N GLU A 359 -12.90 -14.45 27.19
CA GLU A 359 -13.17 -15.81 26.69
C GLU A 359 -12.44 -16.10 25.37
N ARG A 360 -11.73 -15.12 24.83
CA ARG A 360 -11.00 -15.20 23.57
C ARG A 360 -9.51 -14.96 23.79
N VAL A 361 -8.70 -15.99 23.65
CA VAL A 361 -7.23 -15.90 23.72
C VAL A 361 -6.66 -15.28 22.43
N THR A 362 -6.95 -13.99 22.19
CA THR A 362 -6.31 -13.24 21.08
C THR A 362 -5.75 -11.95 21.63
N MET A 363 -4.57 -11.56 21.14
CA MET A 363 -3.98 -10.30 21.53
C MET A 363 -4.84 -9.10 21.08
N PRO A 364 -4.87 -8.00 21.88
CA PRO A 364 -5.48 -6.75 21.44
C PRO A 364 -4.71 -6.17 20.24
N ASP A 365 -5.43 -5.48 19.37
CA ASP A 365 -4.86 -4.81 18.20
C ASP A 365 -5.35 -3.35 18.23
N ILE A 366 -4.45 -2.44 18.61
CA ILE A 366 -4.69 -1.00 18.63
C ILE A 366 -3.91 -0.37 17.47
N ASP A 367 -4.57 -0.30 16.33
CA ASP A 367 -4.05 0.42 15.18
C ASP A 367 -4.08 1.94 15.42
N MET A 368 -3.01 2.65 15.07
CA MET A 368 -2.92 4.09 15.21
C MET A 368 -2.71 4.77 13.86
N ASP A 369 -3.57 5.74 13.58
CA ASP A 369 -3.52 6.54 12.37
C ASP A 369 -2.77 7.86 12.64
N PHE A 370 -1.74 8.14 11.82
CA PHE A 370 -0.95 9.37 11.84
C PHE A 370 -0.97 10.05 10.47
N PRO A 371 -0.67 11.35 10.36
CA PRO A 371 -0.33 11.97 9.09
C PRO A 371 0.83 11.23 8.42
N ASP A 372 0.68 10.89 7.14
CA ASP A 372 1.66 10.09 6.41
C ASP A 372 3.06 10.72 6.39
N ASN A 373 3.13 12.06 6.34
CA ASN A 373 4.35 12.84 6.35
C ASN A 373 5.01 13.02 7.74
N LYS A 374 4.35 12.59 8.83
CA LYS A 374 4.86 12.69 10.22
C LYS A 374 4.92 11.33 10.94
N ARG A 375 4.48 10.27 10.28
CA ARG A 375 4.47 8.92 10.83
C ARG A 375 5.86 8.45 11.27
N GLU A 376 6.87 8.71 10.45
CA GLU A 376 8.25 8.32 10.72
C GLU A 376 8.83 8.98 11.97
N ASP A 377 8.41 10.20 12.32
CA ASP A 377 8.85 10.88 13.54
C ASP A 377 8.41 10.11 14.79
N VAL A 378 7.21 9.54 14.77
CA VAL A 378 6.68 8.74 15.89
C VAL A 378 7.41 7.39 15.97
N ILE A 379 7.69 6.76 14.83
CA ILE A 379 8.45 5.51 14.76
C ILE A 379 9.88 5.72 15.29
N ASN A 380 10.54 6.81 14.91
CA ASN A 380 11.88 7.17 15.38
C ASN A 380 11.91 7.44 16.89
N TYR A 381 10.84 8.01 17.45
CA TYR A 381 10.71 8.11 18.90
C TYR A 381 10.69 6.73 19.56
N VAL A 382 9.90 5.79 19.04
CA VAL A 382 9.83 4.41 19.57
C VAL A 382 11.19 3.74 19.47
N LYS A 383 11.89 3.86 18.33
CA LYS A 383 13.25 3.36 18.14
C LYS A 383 14.20 3.91 19.20
N SER A 384 14.22 5.23 19.40
CA SER A 384 15.11 5.89 20.37
C SER A 384 14.82 5.46 21.80
N LYS A 385 13.55 5.16 22.12
CA LYS A 385 13.14 4.78 23.48
C LYS A 385 13.46 3.32 23.83
N TYR A 386 13.24 2.40 22.89
CA TYR A 386 13.39 0.95 23.15
C TYR A 386 14.73 0.40 22.67
N GLY A 387 15.38 1.03 21.69
CA GLY A 387 16.70 0.64 21.16
C GLY A 387 16.62 -0.05 19.80
N ASP A 388 17.74 0.02 19.06
CA ASP A 388 17.83 -0.40 17.64
C ASP A 388 17.54 -1.88 17.41
N TYR A 389 17.99 -2.75 18.30
CA TYR A 389 17.80 -4.21 18.20
C TYR A 389 16.51 -4.70 18.85
N ARG A 390 15.70 -3.83 19.43
CA ARG A 390 14.43 -4.17 20.06
C ARG A 390 13.22 -3.70 19.28
N VAL A 391 13.44 -2.92 18.20
CA VAL A 391 12.40 -2.42 17.33
C VAL A 391 12.75 -2.72 15.89
N CYS A 392 11.84 -3.39 15.16
CA CYS A 392 12.05 -3.64 13.75
C CYS A 392 10.75 -3.48 12.94
N THR A 393 10.90 -3.18 11.65
CA THR A 393 9.81 -3.29 10.67
C THR A 393 9.61 -4.74 10.25
N ILE A 394 8.49 -5.03 9.62
CA ILE A 394 8.09 -6.39 9.23
C ILE A 394 8.29 -6.56 7.73
N SER A 395 8.79 -7.72 7.30
CA SER A 395 8.88 -8.07 5.89
C SER A 395 7.51 -8.40 5.28
N ALA A 396 7.34 -8.01 4.04
CA ALA A 396 6.26 -8.44 3.18
C ALA A 396 6.83 -8.84 1.82
N PHE A 397 6.23 -9.87 1.20
CA PHE A 397 6.71 -10.39 -0.07
C PHE A 397 5.77 -9.97 -1.20
N GLY A 398 6.29 -9.22 -2.15
CA GLY A 398 5.63 -9.00 -3.42
C GLY A 398 5.77 -10.24 -4.29
N THR A 399 4.66 -10.78 -4.82
CA THR A 399 4.68 -12.00 -5.64
C THR A 399 4.51 -11.70 -7.13
N PHE A 400 4.95 -12.61 -7.95
CA PHE A 400 4.65 -12.58 -9.37
C PHE A 400 3.15 -12.76 -9.59
N GLN A 401 2.53 -11.78 -10.24
CA GLN A 401 1.16 -11.83 -10.72
C GLN A 401 1.17 -11.99 -12.24
N VAL A 402 0.12 -12.53 -12.84
CA VAL A 402 0.04 -12.81 -14.29
C VAL A 402 0.63 -11.67 -15.15
N LYS A 403 0.23 -10.42 -14.88
CA LYS A 403 0.72 -9.26 -15.65
C LYS A 403 2.21 -8.97 -15.47
N SER A 404 2.71 -9.10 -14.24
CA SER A 404 4.13 -8.86 -13.95
C SER A 404 4.98 -10.00 -14.48
N SER A 405 4.55 -11.26 -14.35
CA SER A 405 5.25 -12.43 -14.86
C SER A 405 5.46 -12.32 -16.38
N ILE A 406 4.40 -12.07 -17.13
CA ILE A 406 4.48 -11.92 -18.60
C ILE A 406 5.44 -10.80 -19.01
N ARG A 407 5.39 -9.65 -18.29
CA ARG A 407 6.28 -8.52 -18.61
C ARG A 407 7.73 -8.79 -18.29
N ASP A 408 8.01 -9.36 -17.12
CA ASP A 408 9.39 -9.58 -16.68
C ASP A 408 10.05 -10.69 -17.52
N ILE A 409 9.37 -11.79 -17.77
CA ILE A 409 9.89 -12.86 -18.64
C ILE A 409 10.00 -12.38 -20.08
N GLY A 410 9.00 -11.65 -20.60
CA GLY A 410 9.05 -11.10 -21.95
C GLY A 410 10.25 -10.17 -22.17
N ARG A 411 10.60 -9.36 -21.15
CA ARG A 411 11.84 -8.55 -21.18
C ARG A 411 13.10 -9.39 -21.12
N ALA A 412 13.12 -10.40 -20.23
CA ALA A 412 14.25 -11.31 -20.08
C ALA A 412 14.52 -12.11 -21.38
N LEU A 413 13.47 -12.55 -22.07
CA LEU A 413 13.53 -13.21 -23.36
C LEU A 413 13.72 -12.22 -24.55
N LYS A 414 13.81 -10.90 -24.28
CA LYS A 414 13.98 -9.85 -25.28
C LYS A 414 12.86 -9.76 -26.32
N ILE A 415 11.63 -10.13 -25.96
CA ILE A 415 10.44 -9.99 -26.79
C ILE A 415 10.12 -8.49 -26.97
N LYS A 416 9.58 -8.10 -28.12
CA LYS A 416 9.24 -6.70 -28.41
C LYS A 416 8.21 -6.15 -27.40
N SER A 417 8.48 -4.98 -26.86
CA SER A 417 7.64 -4.34 -25.84
C SER A 417 6.16 -4.19 -26.24
N GLN A 418 5.89 -3.93 -27.52
CA GLN A 418 4.52 -3.82 -28.04
C GLN A 418 3.76 -5.15 -27.95
N ASP A 419 4.42 -6.27 -28.24
CA ASP A 419 3.82 -7.60 -28.19
C ASP A 419 3.57 -8.00 -26.73
N ILE A 420 4.52 -7.72 -25.85
CA ILE A 420 4.36 -7.94 -24.39
C ILE A 420 3.14 -7.18 -23.86
N ASP A 421 2.95 -5.92 -24.24
CA ASP A 421 1.82 -5.11 -23.78
C ASP A 421 0.48 -5.63 -24.30
N ILE A 422 0.43 -6.10 -25.55
CA ILE A 422 -0.78 -6.70 -26.13
C ILE A 422 -1.14 -7.98 -25.38
N ILE A 423 -0.18 -8.91 -25.25
CA ILE A 423 -0.38 -10.20 -24.57
C ILE A 423 -0.79 -9.99 -23.11
N THR A 424 -0.12 -9.08 -22.39
CA THR A 424 -0.45 -8.76 -21.01
C THR A 424 -1.88 -8.23 -20.85
N LYS A 425 -2.36 -7.40 -21.80
CA LYS A 425 -3.74 -6.88 -21.78
C LYS A 425 -4.76 -7.96 -22.09
N LEU A 426 -4.46 -8.88 -22.98
CA LEU A 426 -5.34 -10.00 -23.34
C LEU A 426 -5.41 -11.02 -22.19
N ALA A 427 -4.28 -11.42 -21.64
CA ALA A 427 -4.21 -12.33 -20.47
C ALA A 427 -4.98 -11.79 -19.26
N ALA A 428 -4.94 -10.47 -19.05
CA ALA A 428 -5.67 -9.82 -17.94
C ALA A 428 -7.20 -9.80 -18.08
N LYS A 429 -7.72 -10.06 -19.29
CA LYS A 429 -9.15 -10.14 -19.59
C LYS A 429 -9.65 -11.57 -19.74
N ALA A 430 -8.75 -12.53 -19.81
CA ALA A 430 -9.11 -13.93 -19.90
C ALA A 430 -9.82 -14.38 -18.60
N SER A 431 -10.92 -15.07 -18.76
CA SER A 431 -11.67 -15.65 -17.65
C SER A 431 -10.98 -16.90 -17.09
N ASP A 432 -10.19 -17.57 -17.92
CA ASP A 432 -9.39 -18.74 -17.59
C ASP A 432 -8.03 -18.66 -18.31
N PHE A 433 -6.94 -18.77 -17.56
CA PHE A 433 -5.60 -18.66 -18.10
C PHE A 433 -5.18 -19.89 -18.92
N ASP A 434 -5.68 -21.06 -18.58
CA ASP A 434 -5.33 -22.30 -19.29
C ASP A 434 -5.94 -22.34 -20.70
N THR A 435 -7.17 -21.90 -20.82
CA THR A 435 -7.81 -21.69 -22.13
C THR A 435 -7.05 -20.65 -22.93
N PHE A 436 -6.68 -19.53 -22.31
CA PHE A 436 -5.89 -18.48 -22.98
C PHE A 436 -4.51 -19.01 -23.44
N LEU A 437 -3.84 -19.82 -22.64
CA LEU A 437 -2.56 -20.44 -22.99
C LEU A 437 -2.70 -21.36 -24.22
N SER A 438 -3.79 -22.11 -24.29
CA SER A 438 -4.03 -23.05 -25.38
C SER A 438 -4.19 -22.40 -26.74
N ASP A 439 -4.67 -21.14 -26.79
CA ASP A 439 -4.83 -20.35 -28.02
C ASP A 439 -3.51 -20.01 -28.69
N TYR A 440 -2.39 -20.07 -27.96
CA TYR A 440 -1.05 -19.73 -28.46
C TYR A 440 -0.16 -20.94 -28.75
N ARG A 441 -0.66 -22.17 -28.74
CA ARG A 441 0.15 -23.40 -28.97
C ARG A 441 0.97 -23.40 -30.24
N GLU A 442 0.48 -22.77 -31.30
CA GLU A 442 1.17 -22.66 -32.59
C GLU A 442 2.34 -21.66 -32.56
N ASN A 443 2.29 -20.65 -31.68
CA ASN A 443 3.35 -19.68 -31.52
C ASN A 443 4.26 -20.09 -30.35
N LYS A 444 5.32 -20.87 -30.68
CA LYS A 444 6.23 -21.46 -29.69
C LYS A 444 6.84 -20.45 -28.71
N GLU A 445 7.16 -19.24 -29.17
CA GLU A 445 7.77 -18.21 -28.33
C GLU A 445 6.78 -17.66 -27.30
N ILE A 446 5.57 -17.30 -27.74
CA ILE A 446 4.51 -16.81 -26.85
C ILE A 446 4.00 -17.92 -25.94
N TYR A 447 3.88 -19.14 -26.46
CA TYR A 447 3.47 -20.30 -25.65
C TYR A 447 4.47 -20.58 -24.53
N LYS A 448 5.79 -20.57 -24.84
CA LYS A 448 6.85 -20.70 -23.80
C LYS A 448 6.75 -19.56 -22.76
N LEU A 449 6.60 -18.30 -23.22
CA LEU A 449 6.44 -17.15 -22.35
C LEU A 449 5.27 -17.34 -21.36
N LEU A 450 4.11 -17.74 -21.86
CA LEU A 450 2.89 -17.89 -21.04
C LEU A 450 2.99 -19.11 -20.10
N THR A 451 3.56 -20.21 -20.55
CA THR A 451 3.79 -21.42 -19.74
C THR A 451 4.70 -21.11 -18.55
N VAL A 452 5.83 -20.47 -18.81
CA VAL A 452 6.77 -20.07 -17.76
C VAL A 452 6.15 -19.03 -16.83
N ALA A 453 5.38 -18.07 -17.38
CA ALA A 453 4.68 -17.07 -16.57
C ALA A 453 3.68 -17.71 -15.58
N LYS A 454 3.03 -18.81 -15.97
CA LYS A 454 2.16 -19.59 -15.10
C LYS A 454 2.93 -20.32 -14.01
N LYS A 455 4.06 -20.94 -14.37
CA LYS A 455 4.91 -21.69 -13.42
C LYS A 455 5.45 -20.79 -12.30
N ILE A 456 5.84 -19.54 -12.61
CA ILE A 456 6.38 -18.60 -11.61
C ILE A 456 5.30 -17.77 -10.90
N GLU A 457 4.02 -17.89 -11.29
CA GLU A 457 2.94 -17.13 -10.65
C GLU A 457 2.90 -17.43 -9.15
N ASN A 458 2.71 -16.39 -8.33
CA ASN A 458 2.71 -16.40 -6.86
C ASN A 458 4.07 -16.69 -6.19
N LEU A 459 5.16 -16.96 -6.92
CA LEU A 459 6.49 -17.01 -6.31
C LEU A 459 6.88 -15.60 -5.80
N PRO A 460 7.64 -15.50 -4.70
CA PRO A 460 8.20 -14.25 -4.24
C PRO A 460 9.08 -13.59 -5.33
N ARG A 461 8.82 -12.31 -5.58
CA ARG A 461 9.54 -11.51 -6.58
C ARG A 461 10.41 -10.44 -5.96
N THR A 462 9.90 -9.80 -4.91
CA THR A 462 10.57 -8.70 -4.22
C THR A 462 10.26 -8.73 -2.74
N ILE A 463 11.21 -8.25 -1.95
CA ILE A 463 10.97 -7.98 -0.53
C ILE A 463 10.55 -6.53 -0.41
N THR A 464 9.52 -6.28 0.37
CA THR A 464 9.03 -4.97 0.72
C THR A 464 8.86 -4.86 2.24
N THR A 465 8.74 -3.64 2.73
CA THR A 465 8.40 -3.41 4.13
C THR A 465 6.89 -3.40 4.30
N HIS A 466 6.37 -4.07 5.31
CA HIS A 466 4.95 -4.00 5.68
C HIS A 466 4.54 -2.55 5.95
N ALA A 467 3.44 -2.12 5.36
CA ALA A 467 3.08 -0.70 5.30
C ALA A 467 2.88 -0.02 6.68
N ALA A 468 2.55 -0.79 7.72
CA ALA A 468 2.13 -0.22 9.00
C ALA A 468 2.84 -0.84 10.22
N GLY A 469 3.12 -2.15 10.17
CA GLY A 469 3.51 -2.93 11.34
C GLY A 469 4.96 -2.74 11.74
N ILE A 470 5.18 -2.56 13.05
CA ILE A 470 6.48 -2.71 13.69
C ILE A 470 6.38 -3.71 14.83
N ILE A 471 7.48 -4.35 15.15
CA ILE A 471 7.63 -5.21 16.34
C ILE A 471 8.39 -4.42 17.40
N ILE A 472 7.94 -4.54 18.66
CA ILE A 472 8.64 -4.03 19.83
C ILE A 472 8.88 -5.22 20.77
N SER A 473 10.12 -5.42 21.18
CA SER A 473 10.55 -6.50 22.07
C SER A 473 11.17 -5.96 23.35
N ASP A 474 11.08 -6.74 24.43
CA ASP A 474 11.79 -6.45 25.67
C ASP A 474 13.27 -6.88 25.58
N ASP A 475 13.51 -7.97 24.83
CA ASP A 475 14.83 -8.52 24.58
C ASP A 475 15.35 -8.15 23.19
N ASP A 476 16.65 -8.38 22.96
CA ASP A 476 17.27 -8.27 21.67
C ASP A 476 16.61 -9.25 20.67
N LEU A 477 16.05 -8.69 19.60
CA LEU A 477 15.32 -9.45 18.56
C LEU A 477 16.20 -10.50 17.90
N THR A 478 17.53 -10.26 17.76
CA THR A 478 18.44 -11.21 17.08
C THR A 478 18.53 -12.57 17.78
N ASN A 479 18.09 -12.68 19.04
CA ASN A 479 17.99 -13.96 19.75
C ASN A 479 16.83 -14.85 19.26
N ASN A 480 15.80 -14.26 18.64
CA ASN A 480 14.58 -14.96 18.27
C ASN A 480 14.14 -14.70 16.82
N VAL A 481 14.60 -13.62 16.21
CA VAL A 481 14.18 -13.16 14.89
C VAL A 481 15.41 -12.74 14.07
N PRO A 482 15.60 -13.27 12.86
CA PRO A 482 16.68 -12.82 11.99
C PRO A 482 16.33 -11.42 11.43
N LEU A 483 17.29 -10.50 11.47
CA LEU A 483 17.15 -9.13 11.02
C LEU A 483 17.87 -8.88 9.68
N GLN A 484 17.46 -7.83 9.00
CA GLN A 484 18.07 -7.34 7.75
C GLN A 484 17.95 -5.80 7.65
N LYS A 485 18.65 -5.19 6.69
CA LYS A 485 18.44 -3.79 6.34
C LYS A 485 17.03 -3.59 5.78
N GLY A 486 16.32 -2.58 6.28
CA GLY A 486 15.04 -2.15 5.76
C GLY A 486 15.14 -0.99 4.78
N SER A 487 14.00 -0.51 4.31
CA SER A 487 13.88 0.71 3.49
C SER A 487 13.90 1.99 4.33
N THR A 488 13.84 1.87 5.65
CA THR A 488 13.86 2.96 6.64
C THR A 488 15.11 2.85 7.53
N ASP A 489 15.28 3.77 8.45
CA ASP A 489 16.35 3.72 9.44
C ASP A 489 16.20 2.60 10.48
N LEU A 490 15.04 1.89 10.51
CA LEU A 490 14.87 0.70 11.33
C LEU A 490 15.39 -0.54 10.63
N TYR A 491 15.85 -1.49 11.42
CA TYR A 491 16.03 -2.86 10.95
C TYR A 491 14.69 -3.47 10.53
N GLN A 492 14.75 -4.48 9.69
CA GLN A 492 13.59 -5.22 9.22
C GLN A 492 13.72 -6.69 9.59
N SER A 493 12.66 -7.31 10.08
CA SER A 493 12.66 -8.76 10.31
C SER A 493 12.75 -9.49 8.96
N GLN A 494 13.42 -10.63 8.90
CA GLN A 494 13.36 -11.50 7.73
C GLN A 494 12.02 -12.28 7.67
N LEU A 495 11.33 -12.40 8.79
CA LEU A 495 10.04 -13.09 8.89
C LEU A 495 8.86 -12.15 8.56
N ASP A 496 7.78 -12.69 8.04
CA ASP A 496 6.56 -11.94 7.77
C ASP A 496 5.67 -11.81 9.04
N SER A 497 4.58 -11.07 8.90
CA SER A 497 3.69 -10.77 10.03
C SER A 497 2.99 -12.00 10.59
N HIS A 498 2.74 -13.04 9.78
CA HIS A 498 2.10 -14.26 10.23
C HIS A 498 3.06 -15.09 11.09
N ASP A 499 4.28 -15.26 10.64
CA ASP A 499 5.32 -16.02 11.34
C ASP A 499 5.67 -15.34 12.68
N LEU A 500 5.81 -14.01 12.69
CA LEU A 500 6.09 -13.25 13.92
C LEU A 500 4.95 -13.34 14.94
N ALA A 501 3.70 -13.28 14.48
CA ALA A 501 2.53 -13.45 15.35
C ALA A 501 2.43 -14.88 15.92
N ASP A 502 2.75 -15.88 15.12
CA ASP A 502 2.75 -17.28 15.55
C ASP A 502 3.91 -17.59 16.52
N LEU A 503 5.05 -16.95 16.36
CA LEU A 503 6.14 -16.93 17.34
C LEU A 503 5.76 -16.25 18.66
N GLY A 504 4.70 -15.46 18.70
CA GLY A 504 4.21 -14.78 19.91
C GLY A 504 4.64 -13.32 20.06
N LEU A 505 5.27 -12.74 19.03
CA LEU A 505 5.68 -11.35 19.04
C LEU A 505 4.50 -10.43 18.71
N LEU A 506 4.44 -9.29 19.40
CA LEU A 506 3.36 -8.33 19.23
C LEU A 506 3.67 -7.31 18.13
N LYS A 507 2.78 -7.27 17.16
CA LYS A 507 2.78 -6.23 16.12
C LYS A 507 2.07 -4.97 16.63
N MET A 508 2.67 -3.81 16.41
CA MET A 508 2.07 -2.50 16.61
C MET A 508 1.89 -1.82 15.26
N ASP A 509 0.67 -1.36 14.94
CA ASP A 509 0.39 -0.75 13.64
C ASP A 509 0.40 0.78 13.69
N PHE A 510 1.34 1.36 12.94
CA PHE A 510 1.49 2.80 12.70
C PHE A 510 1.09 3.10 11.26
N LEU A 511 -0.12 3.58 11.05
CA LEU A 511 -0.67 3.82 9.72
C LEU A 511 -0.50 5.27 9.31
N GLY A 512 0.08 5.50 8.13
CA GLY A 512 0.15 6.83 7.52
C GLY A 512 -1.12 7.10 6.71
N ILE A 513 -1.86 8.17 7.04
CA ILE A 513 -3.08 8.57 6.34
C ILE A 513 -2.94 9.98 5.79
N THR A 514 -2.92 10.11 4.46
CA THR A 514 -2.81 11.39 3.75
C THR A 514 -3.95 12.34 4.12
N ASN A 515 -5.16 11.83 4.35
CA ASN A 515 -6.29 12.66 4.75
C ASN A 515 -6.09 13.32 6.13
N LEU A 516 -5.39 12.64 7.05
CA LEU A 516 -5.01 13.27 8.32
C LEU A 516 -3.95 14.36 8.13
N ALA A 517 -3.00 14.17 7.19
CA ALA A 517 -2.04 15.22 6.85
C ALA A 517 -2.72 16.46 6.24
N ILE A 518 -3.74 16.27 5.42
CA ILE A 518 -4.56 17.36 4.88
C ILE A 518 -5.25 18.12 6.03
N ILE A 519 -5.95 17.40 6.92
CA ILE A 519 -6.63 17.99 8.07
C ILE A 519 -5.64 18.74 8.98
N ASP A 520 -4.51 18.10 9.31
CA ASP A 520 -3.45 18.68 10.14
C ASP A 520 -2.90 19.99 9.54
N SER A 521 -2.66 19.97 8.23
CA SER A 521 -2.19 21.15 7.48
C SER A 521 -3.24 22.27 7.39
N ILE A 522 -4.54 21.94 7.33
CA ILE A 522 -5.62 22.93 7.40
C ILE A 522 -5.67 23.55 8.80
N CYS A 523 -5.69 22.75 9.84
CA CYS A 523 -5.72 23.20 11.23
C CYS A 523 -4.54 24.13 11.57
N SER A 524 -3.34 23.77 11.08
CA SER A 524 -2.13 24.59 11.28
C SER A 524 -2.15 25.91 10.51
N SER A 525 -2.97 26.03 9.45
CA SER A 525 -3.05 27.22 8.61
C SER A 525 -4.15 28.22 9.02
N ILE A 526 -5.01 27.87 9.95
CA ILE A 526 -6.07 28.76 10.45
C ILE A 526 -5.64 29.30 11.82
N PRO A 527 -5.06 30.51 11.90
CA PRO A 527 -4.75 31.14 13.18
C PRO A 527 -6.08 31.43 13.89
N ASN A 528 -6.24 30.95 15.10
CA ASN A 528 -7.48 31.08 15.88
C ASN A 528 -8.72 30.54 15.16
N LEU A 529 -8.83 29.25 15.08
CA LEU A 529 -10.07 28.54 14.74
C LEU A 529 -11.15 28.87 15.80
N ASN A 530 -11.46 30.17 16.02
CA ASN A 530 -12.48 30.66 16.96
C ASN A 530 -12.74 29.74 18.17
N ASN A 531 -11.68 29.28 18.86
CA ASN A 531 -11.67 28.24 19.86
C ASN A 531 -12.13 26.84 19.40
N ILE A 532 -12.27 26.59 18.08
CA ILE A 532 -12.61 25.28 17.53
C ILE A 532 -11.31 24.48 17.41
N THR A 533 -11.06 23.59 18.34
CA THR A 533 -10.10 22.50 18.13
C THR A 533 -10.75 21.42 17.24
N ILE A 534 -9.95 20.59 16.59
CA ILE A 534 -10.49 19.47 15.78
C ILE A 534 -11.46 18.58 16.58
N GLN A 535 -11.28 18.51 17.90
CA GLN A 535 -12.13 17.75 18.81
C GLN A 535 -13.49 18.42 19.04
N ASN A 536 -13.59 19.72 18.78
CA ASN A 536 -14.79 20.52 19.05
C ASN A 536 -15.52 20.93 17.77
N ILE A 537 -15.16 20.36 16.60
CA ILE A 537 -15.91 20.59 15.36
C ILE A 537 -17.34 20.10 15.56
N PRO A 538 -18.37 20.95 15.41
CA PRO A 538 -19.76 20.57 15.62
C PRO A 538 -20.18 19.55 14.56
N LEU A 539 -20.78 18.43 15.00
CA LEU A 539 -21.24 17.34 14.10
C LEU A 539 -22.64 17.60 13.51
N ASP A 540 -23.17 18.80 13.68
CA ASP A 540 -24.52 19.24 13.23
C ASP A 540 -24.46 20.46 12.29
N ASN A 541 -23.30 20.75 11.67
CA ASN A 541 -23.15 21.89 10.77
C ASN A 541 -23.92 21.70 9.47
N GLU A 542 -24.92 22.55 9.23
CA GLU A 542 -25.85 22.45 8.10
C GLU A 542 -25.15 22.60 6.73
N HIS A 543 -24.17 23.49 6.60
CA HIS A 543 -23.41 23.66 5.35
C HIS A 543 -22.68 22.36 4.96
N THR A 544 -22.19 21.61 5.98
CA THR A 544 -21.54 20.31 5.77
C THR A 544 -22.54 19.29 5.23
N TYR A 545 -23.74 19.22 5.83
CA TYR A 545 -24.79 18.30 5.33
C TYR A 545 -25.33 18.72 3.97
N GLU A 546 -25.42 20.00 3.67
CA GLU A 546 -25.80 20.47 2.34
C GLU A 546 -24.81 19.99 1.27
N LEU A 547 -23.49 20.09 1.54
CA LEU A 547 -22.45 19.60 0.66
C LEU A 547 -22.56 18.06 0.46
N LEU A 548 -22.79 17.30 1.53
CA LEU A 548 -22.99 15.84 1.47
C LEU A 548 -24.24 15.47 0.68
N ARG A 549 -25.38 16.17 0.87
CA ARG A 549 -26.64 15.96 0.12
C ARG A 549 -26.51 16.24 -1.38
N LYS A 550 -25.63 17.17 -1.76
CA LYS A 550 -25.30 17.46 -3.17
C LYS A 550 -24.40 16.40 -3.80
N GLY A 551 -23.83 15.49 -3.00
CA GLY A 551 -22.84 14.51 -3.45
C GLY A 551 -21.51 15.16 -3.86
N ASP A 552 -21.24 16.39 -3.41
CA ASP A 552 -20.02 17.13 -3.72
C ASP A 552 -18.87 16.70 -2.80
N THR A 553 -18.48 15.42 -2.91
CA THR A 553 -17.56 14.75 -1.99
C THR A 553 -16.20 14.41 -2.57
N ASP A 554 -15.83 15.04 -3.69
CA ASP A 554 -14.46 14.93 -4.22
C ASP A 554 -13.42 15.37 -3.19
N GLY A 555 -12.39 14.56 -2.97
CA GLY A 555 -11.35 14.82 -2.00
C GLY A 555 -11.74 14.53 -0.55
N ILE A 556 -12.93 13.96 -0.29
CA ILE A 556 -13.38 13.58 1.05
C ILE A 556 -13.18 12.09 1.27
N PHE A 557 -12.42 11.75 2.29
CA PHE A 557 -12.08 10.37 2.66
C PHE A 557 -13.29 9.42 2.61
N GLN A 558 -13.14 8.31 1.90
CA GLN A 558 -14.13 7.26 1.69
C GLN A 558 -15.44 7.68 0.99
N LEU A 559 -15.60 8.95 0.59
CA LEU A 559 -16.83 9.45 -0.03
C LEU A 559 -16.65 9.89 -1.50
N GLU A 560 -15.51 9.58 -2.13
CA GLU A 560 -15.15 10.10 -3.47
C GLU A 560 -15.75 9.34 -4.63
N SER A 561 -16.05 8.04 -4.47
CA SER A 561 -16.49 7.22 -5.61
C SER A 561 -17.87 7.65 -6.11
N GLU A 562 -18.08 7.56 -7.42
CA GLU A 562 -19.35 7.95 -8.05
C GLU A 562 -20.55 7.18 -7.49
N GLY A 563 -20.35 5.93 -7.06
CA GLY A 563 -21.41 5.13 -6.46
C GLY A 563 -21.85 5.69 -5.11
N ILE A 564 -20.91 6.03 -4.21
CA ILE A 564 -21.26 6.56 -2.89
C ILE A 564 -21.84 7.98 -2.99
N LYS A 565 -21.41 8.80 -3.96
CA LYS A 565 -22.03 10.11 -4.24
C LYS A 565 -23.50 9.96 -4.58
N LYS A 566 -23.85 9.00 -5.44
CA LYS A 566 -25.27 8.71 -5.78
C LYS A 566 -26.08 8.26 -4.58
N VAL A 567 -25.47 7.47 -3.69
CA VAL A 567 -26.10 7.04 -2.43
C VAL A 567 -26.36 8.24 -1.51
N LEU A 568 -25.38 9.13 -1.32
CA LEU A 568 -25.51 10.33 -0.50
C LEU A 568 -26.63 11.26 -1.01
N VAL A 569 -26.72 11.47 -2.32
CA VAL A 569 -27.78 12.28 -2.95
C VAL A 569 -29.17 11.68 -2.71
N LYS A 570 -29.31 10.35 -2.77
CA LYS A 570 -30.58 9.66 -2.48
C LYS A 570 -30.92 9.67 -1.00
N LEU A 571 -29.93 9.38 -0.14
CA LEU A 571 -30.09 9.28 1.32
C LEU A 571 -30.44 10.61 1.96
N LYS A 572 -29.91 11.72 1.42
CA LYS A 572 -30.04 13.08 1.98
C LYS A 572 -29.67 13.13 3.46
N PRO A 573 -28.38 12.90 3.83
CA PRO A 573 -27.96 12.81 5.22
C PRO A 573 -28.32 14.07 5.98
N THR A 574 -28.82 13.90 7.22
CA THR A 574 -29.23 14.95 8.14
C THR A 574 -28.56 14.85 9.50
N SER A 575 -27.88 13.73 9.77
CA SER A 575 -27.21 13.45 11.03
C SER A 575 -25.88 12.71 10.82
N PHE A 576 -25.03 12.78 11.80
CA PHE A 576 -23.76 12.03 11.80
C PHE A 576 -23.99 10.50 11.72
N ASN A 577 -25.06 9.99 12.33
CA ASN A 577 -25.40 8.57 12.26
C ASN A 577 -25.73 8.09 10.83
N ASP A 578 -26.28 8.97 9.99
CA ASP A 578 -26.50 8.65 8.58
C ASP A 578 -25.18 8.39 7.86
N LEU A 579 -24.16 9.18 8.14
CA LEU A 579 -22.82 9.02 7.56
C LEU A 579 -22.17 7.72 8.06
N VAL A 580 -22.31 7.42 9.37
CA VAL A 580 -21.83 6.17 9.97
C VAL A 580 -22.50 4.95 9.31
N ALA A 581 -23.80 5.02 9.05
CA ALA A 581 -24.54 3.93 8.40
C ALA A 581 -24.13 3.75 6.92
N VAL A 582 -23.95 4.84 6.17
CA VAL A 582 -23.52 4.78 4.76
C VAL A 582 -22.16 4.11 4.62
N LEU A 583 -21.18 4.48 5.44
CA LEU A 583 -19.85 3.87 5.40
C LEU A 583 -19.87 2.38 5.77
N ALA A 584 -20.79 1.95 6.61
CA ALA A 584 -21.00 0.55 6.95
C ALA A 584 -21.67 -0.25 5.82
N LEU A 585 -22.63 0.37 5.11
CA LEU A 585 -23.45 -0.29 4.09
C LEU A 585 -22.82 -0.28 2.70
N TYR A 586 -22.03 0.76 2.34
CA TYR A 586 -21.47 0.91 0.99
C TYR A 586 -20.23 0.02 0.79
N ARG A 587 -20.46 -1.27 0.66
CA ARG A 587 -19.44 -2.30 0.35
C ARG A 587 -20.13 -3.54 -0.23
N PRO A 588 -19.39 -4.41 -0.98
CA PRO A 588 -19.95 -5.62 -1.55
C PRO A 588 -20.68 -6.47 -0.50
N GLY A 589 -21.89 -6.89 -0.80
CA GLY A 589 -22.79 -7.64 0.09
C GLY A 589 -23.84 -6.75 0.78
N PRO A 590 -23.49 -5.89 1.75
CA PRO A 590 -24.47 -5.01 2.43
C PRO A 590 -25.12 -3.98 1.51
N MET A 591 -24.51 -3.69 0.37
CA MET A 591 -24.98 -2.72 -0.62
C MET A 591 -26.41 -3.00 -1.09
N ASP A 592 -26.83 -4.26 -1.11
CA ASP A 592 -28.19 -4.69 -1.49
C ASP A 592 -29.28 -4.15 -0.56
N ASN A 593 -28.91 -3.76 0.66
CA ASN A 593 -29.83 -3.21 1.66
C ASN A 593 -29.91 -1.67 1.65
N ILE A 594 -29.10 -0.98 0.83
CA ILE A 594 -29.04 0.49 0.84
C ILE A 594 -30.37 1.11 0.40
N ASP A 595 -30.96 0.62 -0.66
CA ASP A 595 -32.21 1.20 -1.17
C ASP A 595 -33.35 1.01 -0.15
N GLU A 596 -33.44 -0.13 0.53
CA GLU A 596 -34.42 -0.34 1.61
C GLU A 596 -34.15 0.55 2.82
N PHE A 597 -32.88 0.73 3.21
CA PHE A 597 -32.48 1.65 4.27
C PHE A 597 -32.92 3.08 3.97
N ILE A 598 -32.68 3.55 2.74
CA ILE A 598 -33.09 4.87 2.26
C ILE A 598 -34.61 5.04 2.29
N LEU A 599 -35.37 4.05 1.78
CA LEU A 599 -36.82 4.11 1.76
C LEU A 599 -37.40 4.21 3.17
N ARG A 600 -36.91 3.42 4.12
CA ARG A 600 -37.35 3.45 5.53
C ARG A 600 -36.96 4.75 6.22
N LYS A 601 -35.79 5.28 5.95
CA LYS A 601 -35.38 6.61 6.45
C LYS A 601 -36.38 7.69 5.96
N HIS A 602 -36.87 7.57 4.73
CA HIS A 602 -37.80 8.54 4.14
C HIS A 602 -39.27 8.22 4.44
N GLY A 603 -39.56 7.35 5.39
CA GLY A 603 -40.90 7.16 5.92
C GLY A 603 -41.64 5.91 5.40
N LYS A 604 -41.00 5.01 4.65
CA LYS A 604 -41.58 3.71 4.33
C LYS A 604 -41.86 2.94 5.64
N SER A 605 -43.14 2.53 5.82
CA SER A 605 -43.52 1.72 6.98
C SER A 605 -42.82 0.36 6.98
N PHE A 606 -42.41 -0.08 8.15
CA PHE A 606 -41.86 -1.41 8.41
C PHE A 606 -42.26 -1.88 9.82
N SER A 607 -42.20 -3.19 10.07
CA SER A 607 -42.45 -3.78 11.38
C SER A 607 -41.20 -4.50 11.89
N TYR A 608 -40.99 -4.49 13.18
CA TYR A 608 -39.99 -5.34 13.79
C TYR A 608 -40.52 -6.76 13.95
N LEU A 609 -39.64 -7.79 13.86
CA LEU A 609 -40.00 -9.18 14.15
C LEU A 609 -40.51 -9.35 15.61
N HIS A 610 -40.04 -8.51 16.52
CA HIS A 610 -40.50 -8.41 17.88
C HIS A 610 -40.26 -6.99 18.41
N PRO A 611 -41.15 -6.43 19.26
CA PRO A 611 -41.01 -5.07 19.81
C PRO A 611 -39.68 -4.82 20.51
N ASP A 612 -39.12 -5.82 21.19
CA ASP A 612 -37.80 -5.72 21.88
C ASP A 612 -36.61 -5.51 20.94
N LEU A 613 -36.81 -5.61 19.62
CA LEU A 613 -35.78 -5.24 18.62
C LEU A 613 -35.75 -3.72 18.37
N GLU A 614 -36.81 -2.99 18.63
CA GLU A 614 -36.90 -1.56 18.40
C GLU A 614 -35.77 -0.78 19.06
N PRO A 615 -35.46 -0.92 20.37
CA PRO A 615 -34.40 -0.17 21.03
C PRO A 615 -33.03 -0.39 20.42
N ILE A 616 -32.81 -1.56 19.79
CA ILE A 616 -31.53 -1.96 19.18
C ILE A 616 -31.43 -1.51 17.74
N LEU A 617 -32.51 -1.62 16.97
CA LEU A 617 -32.53 -1.41 15.51
C LEU A 617 -33.13 -0.08 15.07
N LYS A 618 -33.64 0.75 15.98
CA LYS A 618 -34.27 2.05 15.66
C LYS A 618 -33.31 2.99 14.91
N GLU A 619 -32.05 3.04 15.32
CA GLU A 619 -31.02 3.88 14.66
C GLU A 619 -30.71 3.47 13.22
N THR A 620 -31.05 2.25 12.83
CA THR A 620 -30.83 1.67 11.51
C THR A 620 -32.13 1.28 10.80
N TYR A 621 -33.24 1.87 11.21
CA TYR A 621 -34.58 1.68 10.61
C TYR A 621 -35.00 0.22 10.49
N GLY A 622 -34.71 -0.58 11.54
CA GLY A 622 -35.05 -1.99 11.61
C GLY A 622 -34.14 -2.93 10.80
N ILE A 623 -33.03 -2.47 10.29
CA ILE A 623 -32.06 -3.29 9.54
C ILE A 623 -30.83 -3.55 10.42
N ILE A 624 -30.33 -4.78 10.47
CA ILE A 624 -29.06 -5.09 11.13
C ILE A 624 -27.93 -4.58 10.23
N VAL A 625 -27.22 -3.55 10.66
CA VAL A 625 -26.07 -2.93 9.99
C VAL A 625 -24.78 -3.25 10.72
N TYR A 626 -24.81 -3.28 12.07
CA TYR A 626 -23.64 -3.37 12.91
C TYR A 626 -23.52 -4.72 13.61
N GLN A 627 -22.29 -5.17 13.82
CA GLN A 627 -21.96 -6.37 14.59
C GLN A 627 -22.42 -6.24 16.05
N GLU A 628 -22.31 -5.05 16.61
CA GLU A 628 -22.76 -4.70 17.95
C GLU A 628 -24.26 -4.93 18.14
N GLN A 629 -25.07 -4.67 17.12
CA GLN A 629 -26.53 -4.95 17.17
C GLN A 629 -26.81 -6.45 17.30
N ILE A 630 -26.03 -7.29 16.61
CA ILE A 630 -26.16 -8.75 16.75
C ILE A 630 -25.88 -9.18 18.19
N MET A 631 -24.80 -8.66 18.78
CA MET A 631 -24.44 -8.97 20.17
C MET A 631 -25.52 -8.50 21.15
N GLN A 632 -26.05 -7.30 20.98
CA GLN A 632 -27.13 -6.75 21.78
C GLN A 632 -28.43 -7.58 21.67
N ILE A 633 -28.77 -8.11 20.50
CA ILE A 633 -29.89 -9.01 20.29
C ILE A 633 -29.67 -10.31 21.09
N CYS A 634 -28.46 -10.89 21.04
CA CYS A 634 -28.14 -12.10 21.79
C CYS A 634 -28.29 -11.89 23.31
N VAL A 635 -27.83 -10.76 23.82
CA VAL A 635 -27.96 -10.39 25.24
C VAL A 635 -29.44 -10.19 25.63
N ARG A 636 -30.20 -9.46 24.81
CA ARG A 636 -31.60 -9.11 25.11
C ARG A 636 -32.50 -10.33 25.12
N PHE A 637 -32.42 -11.16 24.07
CA PHE A 637 -33.32 -12.29 23.87
C PHE A 637 -32.87 -13.54 24.63
N ALA A 638 -31.60 -13.92 24.50
CA ALA A 638 -31.11 -15.17 25.03
C ALA A 638 -30.37 -15.06 26.38
N LYS A 639 -30.27 -13.85 26.95
CA LYS A 639 -29.49 -13.57 28.18
C LYS A 639 -28.03 -14.06 28.11
N MET A 640 -27.47 -14.09 26.92
CA MET A 640 -26.06 -14.40 26.71
C MET A 640 -25.18 -13.29 27.28
N SER A 641 -24.00 -13.63 27.78
CA SER A 641 -22.98 -12.62 28.06
C SER A 641 -22.53 -11.95 26.75
N LEU A 642 -21.98 -10.73 26.81
CA LEU A 642 -21.41 -10.06 25.64
C LEU A 642 -20.25 -10.87 25.05
N ALA A 643 -19.48 -11.57 25.90
CA ALA A 643 -18.40 -12.44 25.47
C ALA A 643 -18.91 -13.64 24.64
N GLU A 644 -19.96 -14.32 25.11
CA GLU A 644 -20.61 -15.40 24.36
C GLU A 644 -21.27 -14.92 23.07
N ALA A 645 -21.85 -13.71 23.07
CA ALA A 645 -22.45 -13.10 21.91
C ALA A 645 -21.40 -12.77 20.80
N ASP A 646 -20.16 -12.37 21.17
CA ASP A 646 -19.06 -12.18 20.21
C ASP A 646 -18.63 -13.53 19.57
N ILE A 647 -18.58 -14.60 20.36
CA ILE A 647 -18.28 -15.94 19.86
C ILE A 647 -19.35 -16.40 18.83
N LEU A 648 -20.63 -16.23 19.16
CA LEU A 648 -21.74 -16.54 18.24
C LEU A 648 -21.60 -15.74 16.92
N ARG A 649 -21.43 -14.42 17.02
CA ARG A 649 -21.22 -13.55 15.85
C ARG A 649 -20.09 -14.05 14.94
N ARG A 650 -18.96 -14.46 15.52
CA ARG A 650 -17.81 -14.99 14.77
C ARG A 650 -18.10 -16.33 14.09
N ALA A 651 -18.78 -17.23 14.78
CA ALA A 651 -19.19 -18.52 14.23
C ALA A 651 -20.06 -18.34 12.98
N VAL A 652 -21.03 -17.43 13.04
CA VAL A 652 -21.86 -17.08 11.89
C VAL A 652 -21.02 -16.51 10.74
N SER A 653 -20.08 -15.61 11.03
CA SER A 653 -19.21 -15.00 10.00
C SER A 653 -18.27 -16.02 9.32
N LYS A 654 -17.83 -17.07 10.04
CA LYS A 654 -16.97 -18.14 9.50
C LYS A 654 -17.74 -19.24 8.76
N LYS A 655 -19.09 -19.23 8.79
CA LYS A 655 -19.97 -20.26 8.19
C LYS A 655 -19.68 -21.68 8.68
N ASP A 656 -19.20 -21.82 9.91
CA ASP A 656 -18.94 -23.12 10.53
C ASP A 656 -20.26 -23.80 10.90
N LYS A 657 -20.65 -24.82 10.14
CA LYS A 657 -21.96 -25.49 10.29
C LYS A 657 -22.18 -26.11 11.67
N GLN A 658 -21.15 -26.70 12.27
CA GLN A 658 -21.26 -27.33 13.59
C GLN A 658 -21.44 -26.29 14.69
N LEU A 659 -20.64 -25.23 14.65
CA LEU A 659 -20.75 -24.10 15.57
C LEU A 659 -22.08 -23.35 15.40
N LEU A 660 -22.59 -23.23 14.18
CA LEU A 660 -23.89 -22.60 13.89
C LEU A 660 -25.04 -23.35 14.55
N THR A 661 -25.08 -24.69 14.44
CA THR A 661 -26.12 -25.51 15.06
C THR A 661 -26.07 -25.40 16.58
N LYS A 662 -24.89 -25.54 17.18
CA LYS A 662 -24.71 -25.42 18.64
C LYS A 662 -25.12 -24.04 19.16
N ASN A 663 -24.78 -22.98 18.44
CA ASN A 663 -25.14 -21.61 18.83
C ASN A 663 -26.64 -21.35 18.62
N ARG A 664 -27.32 -21.98 17.64
CA ARG A 664 -28.77 -21.91 17.48
C ARG A 664 -29.47 -22.49 18.69
N GLU A 665 -29.09 -23.69 19.09
CA GLU A 665 -29.67 -24.35 20.28
C GLU A 665 -29.48 -23.49 21.53
N LYS A 666 -28.30 -22.91 21.71
CA LYS A 666 -28.02 -22.03 22.85
C LYS A 666 -28.86 -20.76 22.84
N PHE A 667 -28.95 -20.09 21.66
CA PHE A 667 -29.72 -18.86 21.51
C PHE A 667 -31.22 -19.11 21.71
N VAL A 668 -31.77 -20.08 20.97
CA VAL A 668 -33.21 -20.41 21.04
C VAL A 668 -33.62 -20.92 22.40
N GLY A 669 -32.79 -21.81 23.00
CA GLY A 669 -33.03 -22.33 24.36
C GLY A 669 -32.97 -21.23 25.43
N GLY A 670 -32.01 -20.27 25.30
CA GLY A 670 -31.91 -19.09 26.17
C GLY A 670 -33.13 -18.17 26.02
N ALA A 671 -33.56 -17.89 24.79
CA ALA A 671 -34.69 -17.02 24.49
C ALA A 671 -36.03 -17.63 25.04
N VAL A 672 -36.25 -18.92 24.85
CA VAL A 672 -37.39 -19.61 25.40
C VAL A 672 -37.41 -19.56 26.93
N LYS A 673 -36.28 -19.77 27.59
CA LYS A 673 -36.13 -19.62 29.04
C LYS A 673 -36.41 -18.18 29.52
N ASN A 674 -36.16 -17.19 28.66
CA ASN A 674 -36.42 -15.78 28.94
C ASN A 674 -37.84 -15.35 28.59
N GLY A 675 -38.74 -16.30 28.21
CA GLY A 675 -40.18 -16.08 28.00
C GLY A 675 -40.59 -15.78 26.55
N TYR A 676 -39.69 -15.90 25.56
CA TYR A 676 -40.05 -15.73 24.16
C TYR A 676 -40.58 -17.04 23.54
N GLU A 677 -41.55 -16.94 22.64
CA GLU A 677 -41.99 -18.10 21.87
C GLU A 677 -40.86 -18.68 21.04
N LYS A 678 -40.79 -20.02 20.95
CA LYS A 678 -39.72 -20.72 20.18
C LYS A 678 -39.66 -20.25 18.72
N LYS A 679 -40.83 -20.06 18.08
CA LYS A 679 -40.93 -19.59 16.69
C LYS A 679 -40.29 -18.21 16.53
N VAL A 680 -40.61 -17.28 17.42
CA VAL A 680 -40.04 -15.93 17.43
C VAL A 680 -38.51 -16.00 17.62
N ALA A 681 -38.03 -16.85 18.53
CA ALA A 681 -36.61 -17.05 18.75
C ALA A 681 -35.89 -17.63 17.52
N ASP A 682 -36.51 -18.60 16.86
CA ASP A 682 -35.98 -19.17 15.59
C ASP A 682 -35.92 -18.12 14.48
N ASP A 683 -37.01 -17.35 14.28
CA ASP A 683 -37.10 -16.29 13.26
C ASP A 683 -36.03 -15.19 13.50
N ILE A 684 -35.78 -14.81 14.76
CA ILE A 684 -34.75 -13.84 15.13
C ILE A 684 -33.35 -14.42 14.88
N TYR A 685 -33.10 -15.69 15.19
CA TYR A 685 -31.82 -16.33 14.91
C TYR A 685 -31.54 -16.38 13.41
N ASP A 686 -32.55 -16.76 12.59
CA ASP A 686 -32.39 -16.75 11.13
C ASP A 686 -32.15 -15.35 10.58
N TYR A 687 -32.77 -14.33 11.19
CA TYR A 687 -32.47 -12.93 10.88
C TYR A 687 -31.04 -12.56 11.20
N ILE A 688 -30.51 -13.00 12.35
CA ILE A 688 -29.10 -12.83 12.71
C ILE A 688 -28.20 -13.50 11.66
N VAL A 689 -28.45 -14.76 11.32
CA VAL A 689 -27.62 -15.54 10.37
C VAL A 689 -27.60 -14.88 8.99
N LYS A 690 -28.74 -14.38 8.53
CA LYS A 690 -28.86 -13.67 7.25
C LYS A 690 -27.95 -12.44 7.19
N PHE A 691 -27.87 -11.67 8.27
CA PHE A 691 -27.16 -10.39 8.30
C PHE A 691 -25.77 -10.44 8.95
N ALA A 692 -25.42 -11.49 9.65
CA ALA A 692 -24.16 -11.57 10.40
C ALA A 692 -22.91 -11.60 9.50
N ASN A 693 -23.02 -12.11 8.26
CA ASN A 693 -21.96 -12.02 7.26
C ASN A 693 -21.73 -10.58 6.76
N TYR A 694 -22.72 -9.72 6.92
CA TYR A 694 -22.75 -8.35 6.42
C TYR A 694 -22.60 -7.29 7.51
N GLY A 695 -22.68 -7.68 8.80
CA GLY A 695 -22.52 -6.77 9.92
C GLY A 695 -21.15 -6.08 9.91
N PHE A 696 -21.13 -4.75 10.06
CA PHE A 696 -19.92 -3.94 10.13
C PHE A 696 -19.54 -3.61 11.57
N ASN A 697 -18.24 -3.41 11.82
CA ASN A 697 -17.78 -2.93 13.12
C ASN A 697 -18.19 -1.46 13.30
N LYS A 698 -19.14 -1.18 14.20
CA LYS A 698 -19.66 0.17 14.46
C LYS A 698 -18.55 1.11 14.95
N SER A 699 -17.66 0.62 15.81
CA SER A 699 -16.53 1.39 16.32
C SER A 699 -15.65 1.95 15.21
N HIS A 700 -15.33 1.11 14.21
CA HIS A 700 -14.57 1.51 13.04
C HIS A 700 -15.33 2.53 12.19
N SER A 701 -16.63 2.28 11.95
CA SER A 701 -17.44 3.20 11.14
C SER A 701 -17.56 4.58 11.76
N VAL A 702 -17.77 4.66 13.07
CA VAL A 702 -17.85 5.93 13.81
C VAL A 702 -16.53 6.68 13.71
N ALA A 703 -15.41 6.03 13.99
CA ALA A 703 -14.10 6.66 13.95
C ALA A 703 -13.77 7.23 12.55
N TYR A 704 -14.01 6.46 11.51
CA TYR A 704 -13.74 6.89 10.13
C TYR A 704 -14.73 7.93 9.61
N SER A 705 -15.98 7.87 10.06
CA SER A 705 -16.97 8.92 9.76
C SER A 705 -16.58 10.27 10.35
N ILE A 706 -15.84 10.31 11.47
CA ILE A 706 -15.30 11.56 12.02
C ILE A 706 -14.30 12.18 11.05
N ILE A 707 -13.37 11.39 10.49
CA ILE A 707 -12.40 11.90 9.50
C ILE A 707 -13.13 12.42 8.26
N SER A 708 -14.08 11.64 7.73
CA SER A 708 -14.88 12.03 6.56
C SER A 708 -15.68 13.31 6.83
N TYR A 709 -16.29 13.42 8.00
CA TYR A 709 -17.06 14.60 8.40
C TYR A 709 -16.17 15.85 8.57
N HIS A 710 -15.01 15.71 9.20
CA HIS A 710 -14.06 16.82 9.35
C HIS A 710 -13.58 17.33 7.98
N MET A 711 -13.27 16.42 7.04
CA MET A 711 -12.93 16.81 5.68
C MET A 711 -14.09 17.52 4.97
N ALA A 712 -15.32 17.01 5.13
CA ALA A 712 -16.52 17.64 4.59
C ALA A 712 -16.75 19.01 5.20
N TYR A 713 -16.54 19.16 6.51
CA TYR A 713 -16.66 20.44 7.22
C TYR A 713 -15.65 21.48 6.70
N PHE A 714 -14.38 21.10 6.56
CA PHE A 714 -13.38 22.01 6.01
C PHE A 714 -13.65 22.35 4.55
N LYS A 715 -14.10 21.38 3.75
CA LYS A 715 -14.48 21.63 2.36
C LYS A 715 -15.68 22.56 2.24
N ALA A 716 -16.68 22.44 3.12
CA ALA A 716 -17.89 23.26 3.10
C ALA A 716 -17.63 24.70 3.58
N ASN A 717 -16.81 24.86 4.62
CA ASN A 717 -16.63 26.15 5.30
C ASN A 717 -15.33 26.89 4.93
N TYR A 718 -14.31 26.17 4.41
CA TYR A 718 -12.98 26.71 4.07
C TYR A 718 -12.49 26.18 2.71
N PHE A 719 -13.34 26.28 1.67
CA PHE A 719 -13.15 25.60 0.39
C PHE A 719 -11.80 25.88 -0.28
N ALA A 720 -11.37 27.13 -0.36
CA ALA A 720 -10.09 27.50 -1.00
C ALA A 720 -8.90 26.86 -0.29
N LEU A 721 -8.87 26.94 1.05
CA LEU A 721 -7.81 26.35 1.88
C LEU A 721 -7.83 24.81 1.77
N PHE A 722 -9.02 24.19 1.83
CA PHE A 722 -9.16 22.74 1.62
C PHE A 722 -8.57 22.32 0.27
N MET A 723 -8.91 23.04 -0.80
CA MET A 723 -8.39 22.73 -2.14
C MET A 723 -6.88 22.92 -2.24
N ALA A 724 -6.31 23.95 -1.64
CA ALA A 724 -4.86 24.14 -1.60
C ALA A 724 -4.16 22.95 -0.95
N LYS A 725 -4.64 22.50 0.22
CA LYS A 725 -4.03 21.38 0.95
C LYS A 725 -4.26 20.03 0.26
N TYR A 726 -5.43 19.83 -0.34
CA TYR A 726 -5.71 18.64 -1.15
C TYR A 726 -4.80 18.57 -2.38
N LEU A 727 -4.64 19.68 -3.12
CA LEU A 727 -3.76 19.74 -4.29
C LEU A 727 -2.30 19.47 -3.92
N ASN A 728 -1.86 19.88 -2.74
CA ASN A 728 -0.51 19.57 -2.23
C ASN A 728 -0.30 18.08 -2.01
N SER A 729 -1.32 17.33 -1.61
CA SER A 729 -1.22 15.88 -1.44
C SER A 729 -1.12 15.10 -2.75
N VAL A 730 -1.46 15.73 -3.87
CA VAL A 730 -1.43 15.12 -5.22
C VAL A 730 -0.42 15.79 -6.15
N LEU A 731 0.52 16.58 -5.60
CA LEU A 731 1.62 17.18 -6.38
C LEU A 731 2.37 16.10 -7.17
N GLY A 732 2.66 16.39 -8.45
CA GLY A 732 3.26 15.45 -9.39
C GLY A 732 2.24 14.68 -10.24
N ASN A 733 0.95 14.65 -9.87
CA ASN A 733 -0.10 14.07 -10.71
C ASN A 733 -0.83 15.15 -11.51
N VAL A 734 -0.26 15.51 -12.68
CA VAL A 734 -0.72 16.61 -13.52
C VAL A 734 -2.20 16.51 -13.87
N SER A 735 -2.69 15.31 -14.26
CA SER A 735 -4.08 15.12 -14.68
C SER A 735 -5.08 15.32 -13.52
N VAL A 736 -4.72 14.90 -12.32
CA VAL A 736 -5.55 15.12 -11.12
C VAL A 736 -5.57 16.60 -10.77
N ILE A 737 -4.41 17.27 -10.80
CA ILE A 737 -4.30 18.70 -10.52
C ILE A 737 -5.16 19.50 -11.51
N GLU A 738 -5.03 19.28 -12.81
CA GLU A 738 -5.82 19.96 -13.84
C GLU A 738 -7.33 19.83 -13.58
N ASN A 739 -7.82 18.61 -13.35
CA ASN A 739 -9.23 18.34 -13.08
C ASN A 739 -9.73 19.08 -11.82
N LYS A 740 -8.92 19.10 -10.76
CA LYS A 740 -9.30 19.74 -9.49
C LYS A 740 -9.19 21.28 -9.54
N LEU A 741 -8.29 21.82 -10.33
CA LEU A 741 -8.25 23.26 -10.60
C LEU A 741 -9.45 23.71 -11.42
N MET A 742 -9.85 22.94 -12.45
CA MET A 742 -11.10 23.20 -13.18
C MET A 742 -12.33 23.13 -12.28
N TYR A 743 -12.39 22.13 -11.38
CA TYR A 743 -13.45 22.03 -10.39
C TYR A 743 -13.47 23.24 -9.45
N SER A 744 -12.31 23.70 -8.98
CA SER A 744 -12.19 24.91 -8.11
C SER A 744 -12.67 26.17 -8.80
N ARG A 745 -12.33 26.35 -10.08
CA ARG A 745 -12.82 27.48 -10.90
C ARG A 745 -14.33 27.47 -11.04
N ARG A 746 -14.96 26.31 -11.25
CA ARG A 746 -16.44 26.19 -11.30
C ARG A 746 -17.12 26.61 -9.99
N ARG A 747 -16.41 26.50 -8.87
CA ARG A 747 -16.85 26.94 -7.54
C ARG A 747 -16.48 28.38 -7.22
N GLY A 748 -15.99 29.17 -8.19
CA GLY A 748 -15.67 30.58 -8.03
C GLY A 748 -14.29 30.88 -7.42
N ILE A 749 -13.38 29.90 -7.40
CA ILE A 749 -12.00 30.11 -6.98
C ILE A 749 -11.15 30.52 -8.18
N ASN A 750 -10.43 31.65 -8.08
CA ASN A 750 -9.43 31.99 -9.08
C ASN A 750 -8.17 31.16 -8.85
N VAL A 751 -7.58 30.70 -9.94
CA VAL A 751 -6.27 30.02 -9.92
C VAL A 751 -5.26 30.99 -10.52
N LEU A 752 -4.41 31.53 -9.68
CA LEU A 752 -3.34 32.44 -10.07
C LEU A 752 -2.14 31.65 -10.59
N PRO A 753 -1.51 32.10 -11.70
CA PRO A 753 -0.30 31.48 -12.21
C PRO A 753 0.84 31.56 -11.20
N PRO A 754 1.93 30.78 -11.40
CA PRO A 754 3.13 30.96 -10.60
C PRO A 754 3.63 32.41 -10.62
N ASN A 755 4.16 32.86 -9.51
CA ASN A 755 4.81 34.15 -9.39
C ASN A 755 6.10 34.01 -8.57
N ILE A 756 7.22 34.47 -9.13
CA ILE A 756 8.54 34.28 -8.53
C ILE A 756 8.66 34.90 -7.14
N ASN A 757 7.96 35.97 -6.91
CA ASN A 757 8.00 36.72 -5.65
C ASN A 757 6.91 36.30 -4.63
N VAL A 758 5.94 35.45 -5.04
CA VAL A 758 4.80 35.08 -4.18
C VAL A 758 4.64 33.58 -4.01
N SER A 759 4.82 32.80 -5.09
CA SER A 759 4.62 31.35 -5.04
C SER A 759 5.58 30.65 -4.08
N CYS A 760 5.06 29.67 -3.35
CA CYS A 760 5.82 28.81 -2.44
C CYS A 760 6.11 27.45 -3.09
N GLU A 761 6.68 26.54 -2.30
CA GLU A 761 6.87 25.13 -2.73
C GLU A 761 5.53 24.40 -2.92
N TYR A 762 4.50 24.86 -2.22
CA TYR A 762 3.17 24.26 -2.19
C TYR A 762 2.09 25.26 -2.62
N PHE A 763 0.92 24.73 -3.03
CA PHE A 763 -0.25 25.60 -3.20
C PHE A 763 -0.55 26.36 -1.91
N VAL A 764 -0.75 27.62 -2.03
CA VAL A 764 -1.16 28.51 -0.93
C VAL A 764 -2.38 29.34 -1.36
N THR A 765 -3.09 29.90 -0.38
CA THR A 765 -4.25 30.75 -0.63
C THR A 765 -3.90 32.22 -0.39
N LYS A 766 -4.47 33.11 -1.21
CA LYS A 766 -4.52 34.57 -0.97
C LYS A 766 -5.98 34.99 -0.99
N GLY A 767 -6.57 35.14 0.20
CA GLY A 767 -8.02 35.24 0.31
C GLY A 767 -8.70 34.00 -0.20
N ASN A 768 -9.55 34.14 -1.22
CA ASN A 768 -10.25 33.01 -1.85
C ASN A 768 -9.53 32.48 -3.10
N ASP A 769 -8.39 33.01 -3.49
CA ASP A 769 -7.63 32.60 -4.66
C ASP A 769 -6.58 31.53 -4.32
N LEU A 770 -6.33 30.61 -5.26
CA LEU A 770 -5.26 29.63 -5.21
C LEU A 770 -4.03 30.14 -5.97
N ILE A 771 -2.85 30.10 -5.35
CA ILE A 771 -1.58 30.45 -5.99
C ILE A 771 -0.88 29.15 -6.36
N TYR A 772 -0.52 29.00 -7.66
CA TYR A 772 0.16 27.84 -8.17
C TYR A 772 1.61 27.75 -7.64
N PRO A 773 2.10 26.58 -7.18
CA PRO A 773 3.42 26.44 -6.55
C PRO A 773 4.55 26.42 -7.56
N LEU A 774 5.76 26.78 -7.11
CA LEU A 774 6.97 26.66 -7.94
C LEU A 774 7.30 25.19 -8.25
N THR A 775 7.11 24.26 -7.32
CA THR A 775 7.37 22.83 -7.51
C THR A 775 6.39 22.16 -8.48
N GLY A 776 5.28 22.80 -8.82
CA GLY A 776 4.36 22.32 -9.85
C GLY A 776 4.84 22.61 -11.28
N ILE A 777 5.90 23.42 -11.45
CA ILE A 777 6.51 23.73 -12.73
C ILE A 777 7.52 22.61 -13.06
N GLN A 778 7.42 22.01 -14.25
CA GLN A 778 8.42 21.05 -14.71
C GLN A 778 9.83 21.67 -14.70
N GLN A 779 10.86 20.89 -14.44
CA GLN A 779 12.26 21.30 -14.22
C GLN A 779 12.53 21.97 -12.86
N ILE A 780 11.51 22.28 -12.05
CA ILE A 780 11.70 22.91 -10.74
C ILE A 780 11.44 21.89 -9.63
N GLY A 781 12.52 21.29 -9.16
CA GLY A 781 12.48 20.41 -7.98
C GLY A 781 12.41 21.21 -6.67
N PHE A 782 12.15 20.49 -5.58
CA PHE A 782 11.98 21.06 -4.24
C PHE A 782 13.19 21.89 -3.79
N GLN A 783 14.41 21.49 -4.13
CA GLN A 783 15.64 22.19 -3.78
C GLN A 783 15.73 23.55 -4.50
N ILE A 784 15.43 23.60 -5.79
CA ILE A 784 15.45 24.82 -6.58
C ILE A 784 14.38 25.78 -6.05
N ALA A 785 13.18 25.29 -5.78
CA ALA A 785 12.11 26.11 -5.21
C ALA A 785 12.52 26.73 -3.86
N LYS A 786 13.14 25.93 -2.97
CA LYS A 786 13.66 26.44 -1.69
C LYS A 786 14.72 27.52 -1.86
N GLN A 787 15.67 27.35 -2.80
CA GLN A 787 16.70 28.34 -3.08
C GLN A 787 16.08 29.67 -3.55
N ILE A 788 15.10 29.61 -4.46
CA ILE A 788 14.38 30.79 -4.92
C ILE A 788 13.66 31.49 -3.76
N ILE A 789 12.99 30.74 -2.91
CA ILE A 789 12.21 31.27 -1.77
C ILE A 789 13.14 31.90 -0.74
N ALA A 790 14.23 31.24 -0.40
CA ALA A 790 15.21 31.76 0.55
C ALA A 790 15.87 33.05 0.03
N GLU A 791 16.22 33.08 -1.27
CA GLU A 791 16.89 34.25 -1.84
C GLU A 791 15.98 35.48 -1.91
N ARG A 792 14.67 35.28 -2.16
CA ARG A 792 13.72 36.43 -2.19
C ARG A 792 13.48 37.05 -0.80
N GLU A 793 13.84 36.37 0.31
CA GLU A 793 13.81 36.99 1.64
C GLU A 793 14.82 38.13 1.75
N ASN A 794 15.88 38.14 0.96
CA ASN A 794 16.84 39.24 0.83
C ASN A 794 16.28 40.43 -0.01
N GLY A 795 15.02 40.35 -0.42
CA GLY A 795 14.28 41.35 -1.24
C GLY A 795 13.68 40.71 -2.49
N SER A 796 12.54 41.21 -2.91
CA SER A 796 11.83 40.75 -4.12
C SER A 796 12.70 40.90 -5.36
N PHE A 797 12.63 39.89 -6.26
CA PHE A 797 13.28 39.98 -7.57
C PHE A 797 12.63 41.09 -8.41
N LYS A 798 13.46 41.97 -9.01
CA LYS A 798 13.01 43.15 -9.75
C LYS A 798 13.00 42.94 -11.27
N SER A 799 13.85 42.05 -11.77
CA SER A 799 14.00 41.75 -13.19
C SER A 799 14.59 40.34 -13.39
N LEU A 800 14.59 39.85 -14.64
CA LEU A 800 15.24 38.59 -14.99
C LEU A 800 16.76 38.64 -14.74
N ASN A 801 17.39 39.81 -15.00
CA ASN A 801 18.83 39.99 -14.74
C ASN A 801 19.14 39.94 -13.24
N ASP A 802 18.35 40.65 -12.39
CA ASP A 802 18.47 40.56 -10.94
C ASP A 802 18.34 39.11 -10.43
N PHE A 803 17.40 38.35 -11.00
CA PHE A 803 17.24 36.92 -10.68
C PHE A 803 18.49 36.07 -11.07
N LYS A 804 19.04 36.29 -12.29
CA LYS A 804 20.23 35.58 -12.76
C LYS A 804 21.49 35.91 -11.97
N GLU A 805 21.67 37.17 -11.59
CA GLU A 805 22.81 37.65 -10.79
C GLU A 805 22.79 37.06 -9.37
N ARG A 806 21.61 36.98 -8.76
CA ARG A 806 21.43 36.48 -7.39
C ARG A 806 21.41 34.95 -7.31
N LEU A 807 21.03 34.24 -8.40
CA LEU A 807 20.95 32.78 -8.48
C LEU A 807 21.68 32.23 -9.73
N PRO A 808 23.01 32.45 -9.84
CA PRO A 808 23.79 32.09 -11.05
C PRO A 808 23.87 30.60 -11.32
N GLN A 809 23.59 29.74 -10.32
CA GLN A 809 23.59 28.28 -10.44
C GLN A 809 22.33 27.74 -11.14
N ILE A 810 21.30 28.54 -11.36
CA ILE A 810 20.07 28.10 -12.02
C ILE A 810 20.29 28.06 -13.53
N ASN A 811 20.09 26.88 -14.11
CA ASN A 811 20.33 26.63 -15.53
C ASN A 811 19.26 27.23 -16.46
N LYS A 812 19.58 27.36 -17.74
CA LYS A 812 18.70 27.92 -18.79
C LYS A 812 17.34 27.22 -18.84
N ASN A 813 17.26 25.89 -18.71
CA ASN A 813 16.01 25.14 -18.82
C ASN A 813 15.02 25.51 -17.71
N VAL A 814 15.52 25.76 -16.49
CA VAL A 814 14.69 26.24 -15.36
C VAL A 814 14.21 27.67 -15.61
N ILE A 815 15.07 28.55 -16.17
CA ILE A 815 14.69 29.92 -16.51
C ILE A 815 13.62 29.93 -17.59
N GLU A 816 13.74 29.13 -18.63
CA GLU A 816 12.67 28.97 -19.65
C GLU A 816 11.36 28.46 -19.04
N ALA A 817 11.43 27.50 -18.12
CA ALA A 817 10.25 26.97 -17.44
C ALA A 817 9.54 28.08 -16.62
N LEU A 818 10.29 28.91 -15.92
CA LEU A 818 9.76 30.06 -15.17
C LEU A 818 9.14 31.12 -16.09
N ILE A 819 9.76 31.40 -17.25
CA ILE A 819 9.23 32.36 -18.22
C ILE A 819 7.89 31.86 -18.80
N TYR A 820 7.87 30.62 -19.35
CA TYR A 820 6.67 30.08 -19.99
C TYR A 820 5.52 29.84 -19.00
N SER A 821 5.83 29.43 -17.77
CA SER A 821 4.81 29.24 -16.71
C SER A 821 4.17 30.54 -16.21
N GLY A 822 4.75 31.70 -16.52
CA GLY A 822 4.28 33.00 -16.08
C GLY A 822 4.87 33.49 -14.77
N ALA A 823 5.86 32.78 -14.20
CA ALA A 823 6.45 33.15 -12.92
C ALA A 823 7.11 34.55 -12.91
N PHE A 824 7.56 35.03 -14.05
CA PHE A 824 8.17 36.36 -14.24
C PHE A 824 7.23 37.42 -14.80
N ASP A 825 5.94 37.14 -14.99
CA ASP A 825 4.99 38.09 -15.57
C ASP A 825 4.85 39.42 -14.77
N SER A 826 5.17 39.36 -13.48
CA SER A 826 5.22 40.56 -12.62
C SER A 826 6.29 41.58 -13.01
N PHE A 827 7.27 41.22 -13.84
CA PHE A 827 8.28 42.14 -14.34
C PHE A 827 7.78 43.06 -15.49
N ASN A 828 6.58 42.79 -16.03
CA ASN A 828 5.98 43.55 -17.13
C ASN A 828 6.85 43.57 -18.40
N VAL A 829 7.61 42.55 -18.65
CA VAL A 829 8.44 42.31 -19.84
C VAL A 829 7.84 41.16 -20.65
N THR A 830 7.85 41.29 -22.00
CA THR A 830 7.30 40.22 -22.87
C THR A 830 8.09 38.90 -22.70
N LYS A 831 7.41 37.75 -22.78
CA LYS A 831 8.08 36.46 -22.71
C LYS A 831 9.10 36.29 -23.83
N LYS A 832 8.82 36.83 -25.02
CA LYS A 832 9.74 36.83 -26.15
C LYS A 832 11.06 37.51 -25.81
N MET A 833 11.01 38.67 -25.16
CA MET A 833 12.19 39.41 -24.75
C MET A 833 12.94 38.71 -23.62
N MET A 834 12.24 38.14 -22.64
CA MET A 834 12.88 37.36 -21.57
C MET A 834 13.58 36.08 -22.07
N LEU A 835 13.00 35.40 -23.08
CA LEU A 835 13.62 34.24 -23.70
C LEU A 835 14.89 34.59 -24.46
N SER A 836 14.94 35.74 -25.16
CA SER A 836 16.16 36.19 -25.80
C SER A 836 17.29 36.51 -24.82
N GLN A 837 16.93 36.99 -23.63
CA GLN A 837 17.89 37.29 -22.56
C GLN A 837 18.29 36.02 -21.73
N SER A 838 17.69 34.86 -21.98
CA SER A 838 17.97 33.65 -21.21
C SER A 838 19.25 32.92 -21.66
N ASP A 839 19.85 33.26 -22.80
CA ASP A 839 21.02 32.60 -23.33
C ASP A 839 22.34 33.09 -22.67
N PRO A 840 23.17 32.20 -22.10
CA PRO A 840 24.45 32.60 -21.47
C PRO A 840 25.47 33.15 -22.46
N LEU A 841 25.37 32.85 -23.75
CA LEU A 841 26.31 33.32 -24.77
C LEU A 841 26.20 34.82 -25.05
N GLU A 842 25.06 35.47 -24.71
CA GLU A 842 24.85 36.91 -24.89
C GLU A 842 25.60 37.79 -23.88
N SER A 843 26.07 37.27 -22.78
CA SER A 843 26.86 38.03 -21.81
C SER A 843 28.32 38.33 -22.28
N ILE A 844 28.76 37.65 -23.35
CA ILE A 844 30.12 37.73 -23.88
C ILE A 844 30.22 38.62 -25.15
N PHE A 845 29.09 38.93 -25.79
CA PHE A 845 29.05 39.67 -27.04
C PHE A 845 28.72 41.16 -26.87
N SER A 846 29.29 41.94 -27.78
CA SER A 846 29.47 43.39 -27.85
C SER A 846 28.20 44.27 -27.75
N ASN A 847 28.41 45.58 -27.52
CA ASN A 847 27.38 46.62 -27.49
C ASN A 847 26.44 46.69 -28.71
N GLU A 848 26.80 46.08 -29.83
CA GLU A 848 26.00 46.01 -31.06
C GLU A 848 24.81 45.05 -30.89
N LEU A 849 24.98 43.88 -30.25
CA LEU A 849 23.86 42.97 -29.97
C LEU A 849 22.86 43.59 -28.97
N LYS A 850 23.32 44.45 -28.04
CA LYS A 850 22.43 45.17 -27.16
C LYS A 850 21.51 46.17 -27.90
N SER A 851 21.89 46.65 -29.08
CA SER A 851 21.07 47.50 -29.92
C SER A 851 20.04 46.72 -30.73
N GLU A 852 20.38 45.47 -31.18
CA GLU A 852 19.43 44.55 -31.83
C GLU A 852 18.37 44.01 -30.85
N LEU A 853 18.75 43.71 -29.63
CA LEU A 853 17.82 43.30 -28.54
C LEU A 853 16.78 44.40 -28.20
N LYS A 854 17.14 45.67 -28.35
CA LYS A 854 16.16 46.79 -28.19
C LYS A 854 15.09 46.84 -29.30
N ASN A 855 15.29 46.13 -30.40
CA ASN A 855 14.36 46.07 -31.54
C ASN A 855 13.43 44.84 -31.53
N ILE A 856 13.47 43.97 -30.53
CA ILE A 856 12.51 42.86 -30.36
C ILE A 856 11.21 43.45 -29.86
N SER A 857 10.38 43.92 -30.78
CA SER A 857 9.04 44.39 -30.51
C SER A 857 8.02 43.27 -30.60
N GLY A 858 7.01 43.28 -29.70
CA GLY A 858 5.92 42.31 -29.71
C GLY A 858 6.10 41.14 -28.75
N GLU A 859 5.05 40.34 -28.62
CA GLU A 859 4.99 39.13 -27.78
C GLU A 859 5.01 37.88 -28.70
N LEU A 860 5.28 36.69 -28.12
CA LEU A 860 5.07 35.44 -28.79
C LEU A 860 3.62 35.32 -29.27
N SER A 861 3.38 34.50 -30.27
CA SER A 861 2.03 34.20 -30.72
C SER A 861 1.22 33.52 -29.58
N ALA A 862 -0.09 33.68 -29.61
CA ALA A 862 -0.96 33.06 -28.62
C ALA A 862 -0.81 31.53 -28.54
N ASP A 863 -0.54 30.87 -29.67
CA ASP A 863 -0.29 29.42 -29.73
C ASP A 863 1.05 29.05 -29.08
N GLU A 864 2.13 29.83 -29.32
CA GLU A 864 3.43 29.60 -28.68
C GLU A 864 3.36 29.78 -27.17
N LEU A 865 2.65 30.81 -26.69
CA LEU A 865 2.43 31.05 -25.28
C LEU A 865 1.67 29.90 -24.62
N ARG A 866 0.60 29.43 -25.28
CA ARG A 866 -0.22 28.32 -24.81
C ARG A 866 0.56 27.01 -24.77
N LEU A 867 1.27 26.67 -25.84
CA LEU A 867 2.07 25.46 -25.92
C LEU A 867 3.23 25.48 -24.91
N GLY A 868 3.86 26.64 -24.73
CA GLY A 868 4.91 26.85 -23.77
C GLY A 868 4.42 26.66 -22.32
N GLU A 869 3.30 27.29 -21.96
CA GLU A 869 2.68 27.08 -20.62
C GLU A 869 2.35 25.61 -20.40
N ARG A 870 1.70 24.96 -21.38
CA ARG A 870 1.34 23.53 -21.29
C ARG A 870 2.56 22.63 -21.19
N LYS A 871 3.66 22.93 -21.88
CA LYS A 871 4.91 22.17 -21.81
C LYS A 871 5.43 22.09 -20.37
N TYR A 872 5.36 23.21 -19.64
CA TYR A 872 5.98 23.31 -18.31
C TYR A 872 5.01 23.14 -17.14
N LEU A 873 3.71 23.37 -17.30
CA LEU A 873 2.69 23.11 -16.27
C LEU A 873 1.92 21.79 -16.51
N GLY A 874 1.92 21.29 -17.76
CA GLY A 874 1.13 20.13 -18.20
C GLY A 874 -0.30 20.49 -18.64
N PHE A 875 -0.76 21.71 -18.35
CA PHE A 875 -2.07 22.28 -18.72
C PHE A 875 -1.97 23.82 -18.75
N ASN A 876 -3.09 24.49 -19.07
CA ASN A 876 -3.10 25.93 -19.20
C ASN A 876 -3.83 26.61 -18.04
N ILE A 877 -3.20 27.62 -17.42
CA ILE A 877 -3.78 28.45 -16.37
C ILE A 877 -4.18 29.82 -16.95
N GLN A 878 -3.24 30.47 -17.64
CA GLN A 878 -3.43 31.81 -18.22
C GLN A 878 -4.03 31.71 -19.63
N TYR A 879 -3.51 30.79 -20.45
CA TYR A 879 -3.87 30.64 -21.86
C TYR A 879 -4.89 29.51 -22.06
N ASP A 880 -5.86 29.38 -21.13
CA ASP A 880 -6.92 28.38 -21.19
C ASP A 880 -7.87 28.68 -22.36
N LEU A 881 -7.99 27.73 -23.29
CA LEU A 881 -8.85 27.82 -24.48
C LEU A 881 -10.32 28.09 -24.12
N PHE A 882 -10.76 27.68 -22.94
CA PHE A 882 -12.15 27.70 -22.54
C PHE A 882 -12.53 28.91 -21.68
N LYS A 883 -11.58 29.81 -21.37
CA LYS A 883 -11.84 30.98 -20.49
C LYS A 883 -12.94 31.88 -21.02
N ASN A 884 -13.10 31.99 -22.34
CA ASN A 884 -14.12 32.84 -23.01
C ASN A 884 -15.13 32.00 -23.80
N MET A 885 -15.38 30.75 -23.38
CA MET A 885 -16.23 29.82 -24.12
C MET A 885 -17.66 30.33 -24.34
N GLU A 886 -18.25 31.02 -23.37
CA GLU A 886 -19.61 31.56 -23.52
C GLU A 886 -19.69 32.65 -24.60
N TYR A 887 -18.66 33.48 -24.74
CA TYR A 887 -18.53 34.45 -25.80
C TYR A 887 -18.40 33.76 -27.17
N LEU A 888 -17.50 32.79 -27.27
CA LEU A 888 -17.31 32.02 -28.51
C LEU A 888 -18.58 31.27 -28.92
N GLN A 889 -19.27 30.63 -27.95
CA GLN A 889 -20.55 29.97 -28.22
C GLN A 889 -21.60 30.90 -28.80
N LYS A 890 -21.72 32.13 -28.28
CA LYS A 890 -22.60 33.13 -28.83
C LYS A 890 -22.17 33.59 -30.23
N GLN A 891 -20.89 33.89 -30.44
CA GLN A 891 -20.33 34.34 -31.72
C GLN A 891 -20.53 33.30 -32.86
N TYR A 892 -20.33 32.01 -32.55
CA TYR A 892 -20.42 30.93 -33.54
C TYR A 892 -21.76 30.23 -33.57
N ASN A 893 -22.74 30.72 -32.80
CA ASN A 893 -24.06 30.05 -32.61
C ASN A 893 -23.92 28.57 -32.27
N ALA A 894 -23.01 28.29 -31.31
CA ALA A 894 -22.68 26.94 -30.82
C ALA A 894 -23.31 26.71 -29.45
N ILE A 895 -23.64 25.47 -29.14
CA ILE A 895 -24.22 25.07 -27.86
C ILE A 895 -23.32 24.08 -27.10
N PRO A 896 -23.28 24.14 -25.75
CA PRO A 896 -22.53 23.14 -24.97
C PRO A 896 -23.19 21.78 -24.98
N PHE A 897 -22.43 20.73 -24.67
CA PHE A 897 -22.96 19.38 -24.56
C PHE A 897 -24.15 19.25 -23.59
N SER A 898 -24.17 20.04 -22.52
CA SER A 898 -25.21 20.01 -21.48
C SER A 898 -26.56 20.56 -21.90
N LYS A 899 -26.62 21.42 -22.93
CA LYS A 899 -27.86 22.05 -23.44
C LYS A 899 -28.42 21.39 -24.68
N ARG A 900 -27.99 20.17 -24.97
CA ARG A 900 -28.23 19.55 -26.26
C ARG A 900 -29.36 18.52 -26.23
N ALA A 901 -30.20 18.52 -27.27
CA ALA A 901 -31.16 17.46 -27.52
C ALA A 901 -30.47 16.22 -28.14
N ILE A 902 -30.89 15.03 -27.71
CA ILE A 902 -30.35 13.75 -28.21
C ILE A 902 -30.77 13.60 -29.68
N ASN A 903 -29.86 13.06 -30.52
CA ASN A 903 -30.03 12.78 -31.95
C ASN A 903 -30.18 14.00 -32.90
N TYR A 904 -30.04 15.22 -32.38
CA TYR A 904 -30.06 16.42 -33.24
C TYR A 904 -28.66 16.88 -33.62
N ASN A 905 -28.45 17.22 -34.88
CA ASN A 905 -27.20 17.82 -35.37
C ASN A 905 -27.09 19.27 -34.88
N SER A 906 -25.96 19.62 -34.25
CA SER A 906 -25.75 20.94 -33.67
C SER A 906 -24.30 21.37 -33.86
N ARG A 907 -24.09 22.71 -33.83
CA ARG A 907 -22.74 23.30 -33.75
C ARG A 907 -22.25 23.26 -32.33
N ILE A 908 -21.04 22.69 -32.14
CA ILE A 908 -20.38 22.60 -30.83
C ILE A 908 -18.94 23.01 -31.00
N ILE A 909 -18.44 23.76 -30.02
CA ILE A 909 -17.02 24.06 -29.93
C ILE A 909 -16.37 23.03 -29.02
N VAL A 910 -15.37 22.29 -29.53
CA VAL A 910 -14.69 21.22 -28.81
C VAL A 910 -13.18 21.25 -29.04
N GLU A 911 -12.47 20.76 -28.02
CA GLU A 911 -11.09 20.30 -28.11
C GLU A 911 -11.07 18.77 -28.16
N PHE A 912 -10.20 18.18 -28.96
CA PHE A 912 -9.98 16.74 -28.96
C PHE A 912 -8.82 16.40 -28.04
N LEU A 913 -9.11 15.72 -26.92
CA LEU A 913 -8.09 15.37 -25.92
C LEU A 913 -7.23 14.19 -26.37
N ASN A 914 -7.81 13.22 -27.05
CA ASN A 914 -7.09 12.14 -27.72
C ASN A 914 -7.84 11.69 -28.98
N ILE A 915 -7.11 11.13 -29.94
CA ILE A 915 -7.69 10.57 -31.17
C ILE A 915 -6.91 9.30 -31.51
N LYS A 916 -7.62 8.21 -31.69
CA LYS A 916 -7.05 6.92 -32.10
C LYS A 916 -7.73 6.42 -33.36
N GLU A 917 -6.95 6.24 -34.43
CA GLU A 917 -7.42 5.60 -35.65
C GLU A 917 -7.60 4.09 -35.40
N ILE A 918 -8.70 3.54 -35.90
CA ILE A 918 -9.02 2.12 -35.84
C ILE A 918 -9.58 1.65 -37.21
N LYS A 919 -9.41 0.37 -37.51
CA LYS A 919 -10.08 -0.26 -38.66
C LYS A 919 -11.40 -0.90 -38.24
N THR A 920 -12.43 -0.67 -39.05
CA THR A 920 -13.71 -1.36 -38.88
C THR A 920 -13.61 -2.83 -39.35
N LYS A 921 -14.60 -3.65 -38.99
CA LYS A 921 -14.68 -5.05 -39.48
C LYS A 921 -14.74 -5.16 -41.02
N LYS A 922 -15.15 -4.07 -41.71
CA LYS A 922 -15.19 -3.98 -43.19
C LYS A 922 -13.90 -3.47 -43.83
N GLY A 923 -12.88 -3.14 -43.02
CA GLY A 923 -11.58 -2.65 -43.48
C GLY A 923 -11.47 -1.13 -43.59
N ASP A 924 -12.53 -0.38 -43.38
CA ASP A 924 -12.52 1.09 -43.47
C ASP A 924 -11.86 1.70 -42.22
N TYR A 925 -11.23 2.88 -42.35
CA TYR A 925 -10.65 3.61 -41.23
C TYR A 925 -11.70 4.53 -40.59
N MET A 926 -11.75 4.52 -39.24
CA MET A 926 -12.52 5.44 -38.43
C MET A 926 -11.68 5.91 -37.22
N ALA A 927 -12.15 6.90 -36.47
CA ALA A 927 -11.46 7.33 -35.29
C ALA A 927 -12.35 7.28 -34.04
N LEU A 928 -11.74 6.94 -32.90
CA LEU A 928 -12.30 7.06 -31.58
C LEU A 928 -11.44 8.02 -30.77
N GLY A 929 -12.06 8.73 -29.82
CA GLY A 929 -11.35 9.68 -28.99
C GLY A 929 -12.18 10.21 -27.84
N ILE A 930 -11.78 11.37 -27.33
CA ILE A 930 -12.51 12.15 -26.32
C ILE A 930 -12.63 13.59 -26.83
N ALA A 931 -13.85 14.11 -26.87
CA ALA A 931 -14.16 15.51 -27.16
C ALA A 931 -14.55 16.23 -25.87
N PHE A 932 -14.02 17.44 -25.66
CA PHE A 932 -14.22 18.26 -24.48
C PHE A 932 -14.75 19.65 -24.90
N ASP A 933 -15.87 20.12 -24.31
CA ASP A 933 -16.50 21.41 -24.61
C ASP A 933 -16.20 22.51 -23.57
N GLY A 934 -15.18 22.30 -22.72
CA GLY A 934 -14.82 23.18 -21.60
C GLY A 934 -15.55 22.88 -20.29
N LYS A 935 -16.61 22.06 -20.33
CA LYS A 935 -17.38 21.64 -19.14
C LYS A 935 -17.58 20.14 -19.04
N THR A 936 -17.75 19.46 -20.17
CA THR A 936 -18.10 18.04 -20.25
C THR A 936 -17.20 17.35 -21.26
N SER A 937 -16.66 16.19 -20.87
CA SER A 937 -15.94 15.29 -21.76
C SER A 937 -16.87 14.16 -22.20
N LEU A 938 -16.93 13.89 -23.49
CA LEU A 938 -17.69 12.79 -24.06
C LEU A 938 -16.79 11.92 -24.95
N LYS A 939 -17.12 10.64 -25.00
CA LYS A 939 -16.51 9.73 -25.97
C LYS A 939 -16.79 10.24 -27.38
N LEU A 940 -15.75 10.39 -28.16
CA LEU A 940 -15.82 10.82 -29.56
C LEU A 940 -15.85 9.60 -30.47
N VAL A 941 -16.78 9.59 -31.41
CA VAL A 941 -16.87 8.60 -32.49
C VAL A 941 -16.90 9.34 -33.83
N ILE A 942 -15.97 8.99 -34.73
CA ILE A 942 -15.90 9.57 -36.07
C ILE A 942 -16.00 8.41 -37.06
N PHE A 943 -17.16 8.26 -37.68
CA PHE A 943 -17.42 7.20 -38.65
C PHE A 943 -16.59 7.37 -39.94
N PRO A 944 -16.37 6.31 -40.74
CA PRO A 944 -15.46 6.32 -41.86
C PRO A 944 -15.67 7.47 -42.83
N ASN A 945 -16.90 7.75 -43.18
CA ASN A 945 -17.25 8.83 -44.15
C ASN A 945 -16.86 10.22 -43.64
N ALA A 946 -17.12 10.51 -42.37
CA ALA A 946 -16.71 11.75 -41.74
C ALA A 946 -15.19 11.78 -41.54
N TYR A 947 -14.60 10.67 -41.10
CA TYR A 947 -13.17 10.57 -40.83
C TYR A 947 -12.31 10.86 -42.08
N MET A 948 -12.66 10.30 -43.20
CA MET A 948 -11.94 10.54 -44.46
C MET A 948 -11.93 12.02 -44.89
N LYS A 949 -13.00 12.74 -44.59
CA LYS A 949 -13.08 14.19 -44.91
C LYS A 949 -12.19 15.04 -44.01
N ILE A 950 -12.17 14.73 -42.69
CA ILE A 950 -11.58 15.61 -41.70
C ILE A 950 -10.22 15.14 -41.19
N LYS A 951 -9.72 13.96 -41.56
CA LYS A 951 -8.47 13.34 -41.09
C LYS A 951 -7.27 14.32 -41.08
N LYS A 952 -7.13 15.14 -42.13
CA LYS A 952 -6.02 16.10 -42.25
C LYS A 952 -6.16 17.30 -41.28
N MET A 953 -7.34 17.59 -40.84
CA MET A 953 -7.64 18.73 -39.92
C MET A 953 -7.63 18.32 -38.45
N LEU A 954 -7.75 17.02 -38.16
CA LEU A 954 -7.82 16.49 -36.81
C LEU A 954 -6.46 16.58 -36.11
N LYS A 955 -6.41 17.46 -35.10
CA LYS A 955 -5.28 17.54 -34.15
C LYS A 955 -5.78 17.64 -32.76
N THR A 956 -5.03 17.10 -31.82
CA THR A 956 -5.24 17.33 -30.39
C THR A 956 -4.79 18.74 -30.02
N ASP A 957 -5.25 19.24 -28.87
CA ASP A 957 -4.82 20.53 -28.32
C ASP A 957 -5.19 21.76 -29.15
N GLU A 958 -6.21 21.66 -29.98
CA GLU A 958 -6.75 22.72 -30.78
C GLU A 958 -8.27 22.83 -30.62
N LEU A 959 -8.81 24.03 -30.71
CA LEU A 959 -10.24 24.28 -30.57
C LEU A 959 -10.92 24.33 -31.95
N TYR A 960 -11.97 23.54 -32.09
CA TYR A 960 -12.70 23.42 -33.34
C TYR A 960 -14.18 23.74 -33.21
N LEU A 961 -14.73 24.49 -34.12
CA LEU A 961 -16.16 24.53 -34.37
C LEU A 961 -16.53 23.29 -35.19
N THR A 962 -17.40 22.48 -34.63
CA THR A 962 -17.76 21.18 -35.21
C THR A 962 -19.27 21.04 -35.37
N THR A 963 -19.68 20.13 -36.22
CA THR A 963 -21.07 19.64 -36.27
C THR A 963 -21.13 18.17 -35.97
N GLY A 964 -22.15 17.75 -35.24
CA GLY A 964 -22.30 16.33 -34.92
C GLY A 964 -23.49 16.10 -33.95
N ARG A 965 -23.69 14.87 -33.51
CA ARG A 965 -24.84 14.42 -32.75
C ARG A 965 -24.45 13.80 -31.43
N LEU A 966 -25.25 14.03 -30.39
CA LEU A 966 -25.19 13.31 -29.13
C LEU A 966 -26.05 12.05 -29.23
N VAL A 967 -25.47 10.88 -29.11
CA VAL A 967 -26.17 9.60 -29.24
C VAL A 967 -25.92 8.75 -27.99
N LYS A 968 -26.95 8.01 -27.55
CA LYS A 968 -26.79 7.05 -26.46
C LYS A 968 -26.27 5.74 -27.04
N SER A 969 -25.07 5.31 -26.59
CA SER A 969 -24.45 4.07 -27.05
C SER A 969 -25.32 2.86 -26.66
N SER A 970 -25.61 2.00 -27.61
CA SER A 970 -26.31 0.73 -27.37
C SER A 970 -25.46 -0.30 -26.62
N VAL A 971 -24.13 -0.12 -26.59
CA VAL A 971 -23.18 -1.04 -25.98
C VAL A 971 -22.89 -0.65 -24.52
N THR A 972 -22.62 0.64 -24.26
CA THR A 972 -22.20 1.12 -22.94
C THR A 972 -23.33 1.82 -22.16
N ASN A 973 -24.46 2.08 -22.78
CA ASN A 973 -25.60 2.86 -22.23
C ASN A 973 -25.22 4.30 -21.83
N GLU A 974 -24.04 4.78 -22.24
CA GLU A 974 -23.51 6.12 -22.02
C GLU A 974 -23.71 7.01 -23.24
N TYR A 975 -23.66 8.33 -23.05
CA TYR A 975 -23.72 9.27 -24.16
C TYR A 975 -22.36 9.40 -24.84
N GLU A 976 -22.36 9.39 -26.19
CA GLU A 976 -21.17 9.62 -27.01
C GLU A 976 -21.44 10.72 -28.05
N TYR A 977 -20.38 11.44 -28.41
CA TYR A 977 -20.45 12.47 -29.45
C TYR A 977 -20.05 11.90 -30.80
N GLN A 978 -20.98 11.81 -31.72
CA GLN A 978 -20.73 11.43 -33.10
C GLN A 978 -20.46 12.69 -33.91
N LEU A 979 -19.20 12.84 -34.34
CA LEU A 979 -18.73 13.98 -35.15
C LEU A 979 -19.05 13.74 -36.62
N ASP A 980 -19.75 14.71 -37.20
CA ASP A 980 -20.08 14.69 -38.63
C ASP A 980 -19.09 15.50 -39.46
N ASP A 981 -18.71 16.73 -39.01
CA ASP A 981 -17.76 17.59 -39.75
C ASP A 981 -17.05 18.60 -38.80
N ILE A 982 -15.87 19.08 -39.24
CA ILE A 982 -15.15 20.23 -38.67
C ILE A 982 -15.39 21.43 -39.59
N LEU A 983 -16.11 22.43 -39.08
CA LEU A 983 -16.47 23.63 -39.86
C LEU A 983 -15.29 24.59 -39.91
N GLU A 984 -14.62 24.81 -38.79
CA GLU A 984 -13.56 25.80 -38.70
C GLU A 984 -12.64 25.45 -37.50
N LYS A 985 -11.35 25.74 -37.63
CA LYS A 985 -10.41 25.83 -36.52
C LYS A 985 -10.50 27.22 -35.93
N ILE A 986 -10.89 27.30 -34.65
CA ILE A 986 -10.99 28.58 -33.96
C ILE A 986 -9.58 29.07 -33.62
N ARG A 987 -9.16 30.17 -34.27
CA ARG A 987 -7.89 30.83 -34.00
C ARG A 987 -8.05 31.90 -32.94
N TRP A 988 -7.21 31.86 -31.90
CA TRP A 988 -7.16 32.89 -30.92
C TRP A 988 -6.55 34.18 -31.50
N LYS A 989 -7.25 35.28 -31.40
CA LYS A 989 -6.69 36.60 -31.71
C LYS A 989 -6.17 37.25 -30.44
N ASN A 990 -4.97 37.86 -30.49
CA ASN A 990 -4.33 38.54 -29.36
C ASN A 990 -5.20 39.64 -28.71
N GLU A 991 -6.17 40.18 -29.45
CA GLU A 991 -7.17 41.18 -28.96
C GLU A 991 -8.04 40.63 -27.81
N LEU A 992 -8.28 39.36 -27.73
CA LEU A 992 -9.04 38.71 -26.63
C LEU A 992 -8.27 38.71 -25.30
N TYR A 993 -6.92 38.80 -25.34
CA TYR A 993 -6.10 38.94 -24.13
C TYR A 993 -5.97 40.41 -23.64
N GLY A 994 -6.17 41.38 -24.52
CA GLY A 994 -6.11 42.83 -24.21
C GLY A 994 -7.22 43.29 -23.25
N CYS A 995 -8.36 42.62 -23.23
CA CYS A 995 -9.47 42.93 -22.32
C CYS A 995 -9.21 42.51 -20.87
N LEU A 996 -8.23 41.62 -20.61
CA LEU A 996 -7.91 41.13 -19.25
C LEU A 996 -6.94 42.02 -18.47
N LYS A 997 -6.25 42.97 -19.13
CA LYS A 997 -5.41 43.97 -18.47
C LYS A 997 -6.19 45.15 -17.94
N LYS A 998 -7.49 45.26 -18.21
CA LYS A 998 -8.36 46.40 -17.78
C LYS A 998 -9.47 46.00 -16.79
N SER A 999 -9.56 44.75 -16.37
CA SER A 999 -10.40 44.28 -15.26
C SER A 999 -9.51 43.64 -14.20
#